data_2398ed03b8973e2cbf0121ad101b98fa
#
_entry.id   2398ed03b8973e2cbf0121ad101b98fa
#
_cell.length_a   1.000
_cell.length_b   1.000
_cell.length_c   1.000
_cell.angle_alpha   90.00
_cell.angle_beta   90.00
_cell.angle_gamma   90.00
#
_symmetry.space_group_name_H-M   'P 1'
#
loop_
_entity.id
_entity.type
_entity.pdbx_description
1 polymer ?
#
loop_
_entity_poly.entity_id
_entity_poly.type
_entity_poly.pdbx_seq_one_letter_code
_entity_poly.pdbx_strand_id
1 'polypeptide(L)'
;MTARLSLYQKAEQELYKLDRSVKGKFYDFCHRFREDPDHPGLDLKPLKGDGRVFRAKVDQSYRALLARAGVDEKGQENWLVIAVRHRKHVYEELSVAINRVTGEIEFVDLSVVGESVLRRAGVTLTPTEPEPRPAPQPEPEPAQEPAPEPDPAAAEPLLTGVTADDLRDLGVADQLIDLALAVTDSDELDQLVEGAPLLSKDILYGLAAGMPLDEVRAEITAPVKVDLGQDYAQDLGAALARTTVTTIDADIQAALEEGDFRAWKVFLHPTQAKLVHRAYNGPARVSGGPGTGKTIVALHRVRHLAQQLPPGHNKPILLTTFTKNLTTDLRARLASLMEPELLARVEIAHIDQLAARVLSENSVKGASRQRVYDSTALNVLRQLLLELDERRWDAEFLYEEWDQVILGQSIGTRKAYFDARRAGRGRSVTRPERAQIWKILEQFTARLDKEGLETWGQAAERAARLEAERDAKIRARQEHKEAVGGKDLIHRDDGSGMRFLHHRYRHIVVDEAQDLRAAHWKMLRAMVAPGPDDLFIAGDTHQRIYDQQVTLSTVGINIRGRSARLTLSYRTTREILSRALRVVDLTGKDLAYDDLDDSTDTLDGYRSVLRGPAPDLVGCDSWEDELDRLATVLTAWREEIATGNGGAGPRRDPRGSIAVCVAERDMVSQVMFHLATKAGITVAELTKDGPKGDGEVHVGTMHRFKGLEYQKLAIVGARDGVIPRTEILERYRTTDPRRYAREELRARSLLFVAATRARDTLRISWYDRPSPYLPV
;
A
#
# COMPACT_ATOMS: atom_id res chain seq x y z
N MET A 1 -10.80 -39.37 10.06
CA MET A 1 -11.20 -38.11 10.70
C MET A 1 -10.96 -37.00 9.68
N THR A 2 -11.85 -36.05 9.56
CA THR A 2 -11.64 -34.92 8.63
C THR A 2 -10.64 -33.93 9.24
N ALA A 3 -9.66 -33.48 8.47
CA ALA A 3 -8.66 -32.54 8.91
C ALA A 3 -8.86 -31.16 8.26
N ARG A 4 -8.60 -30.08 9.01
CA ARG A 4 -8.48 -28.73 8.48
C ARG A 4 -7.03 -28.49 8.12
N LEU A 5 -6.77 -28.11 6.88
CA LEU A 5 -5.43 -27.87 6.37
C LEU A 5 -5.27 -26.38 6.02
N SER A 6 -4.33 -25.73 6.69
CA SER A 6 -3.97 -24.34 6.45
C SER A 6 -2.58 -24.28 5.79
N LEU A 7 -2.29 -23.22 5.05
CA LEU A 7 -1.03 -23.02 4.36
C LEU A 7 -0.28 -21.83 4.96
N TYR A 8 0.96 -22.04 5.39
CA TYR A 8 1.82 -20.98 5.87
C TYR A 8 2.30 -20.10 4.70
N GLN A 9 2.42 -18.81 4.90
CA GLN A 9 2.73 -17.83 3.85
C GLN A 9 4.00 -18.18 3.04
N LYS A 10 5.05 -18.66 3.71
CA LYS A 10 6.30 -19.07 3.03
C LYS A 10 6.09 -20.32 2.17
N ALA A 11 5.30 -21.28 2.65
CA ALA A 11 4.93 -22.47 1.87
C ALA A 11 4.15 -22.09 0.60
N GLU A 12 3.29 -21.11 0.70
CA GLU A 12 2.59 -20.54 -0.47
C GLU A 12 3.59 -19.95 -1.47
N GLN A 13 4.57 -19.19 -1.00
CA GLN A 13 5.62 -18.62 -1.85
C GLN A 13 6.48 -19.69 -2.52
N GLU A 14 6.86 -20.75 -1.81
CA GLU A 14 7.58 -21.90 -2.38
C GLU A 14 6.72 -22.61 -3.43
N LEU A 15 5.45 -22.85 -3.13
CA LEU A 15 4.50 -23.46 -4.06
C LEU A 15 4.36 -22.66 -5.35
N TYR A 16 4.36 -21.32 -5.28
CA TYR A 16 4.30 -20.46 -6.46
C TYR A 16 5.50 -20.59 -7.41
N LYS A 17 6.67 -20.95 -6.90
CA LYS A 17 7.89 -21.18 -7.69
C LYS A 17 7.89 -22.54 -8.43
N LEU A 18 7.02 -23.46 -8.03
CA LEU A 18 6.95 -24.81 -8.60
C LEU A 18 6.21 -24.85 -9.95
N ASP A 19 6.49 -25.89 -10.73
CA ASP A 19 5.83 -26.13 -12.01
C ASP A 19 4.32 -26.37 -11.86
N ARG A 20 3.55 -26.05 -12.92
CA ARG A 20 2.09 -26.18 -12.93
C ARG A 20 1.63 -27.61 -12.61
N SER A 21 2.35 -28.64 -13.06
CA SER A 21 2.05 -30.05 -12.81
C SER A 21 2.17 -30.40 -11.33
N VAL A 22 3.16 -29.83 -10.63
CA VAL A 22 3.39 -30.06 -9.19
C VAL A 22 2.30 -29.34 -8.37
N LYS A 23 1.90 -28.14 -8.79
CA LYS A 23 0.79 -27.40 -8.16
C LYS A 23 -0.51 -28.19 -8.20
N GLY A 24 -0.87 -28.76 -9.36
CA GLY A 24 -2.05 -29.61 -9.48
C GLY A 24 -2.02 -30.78 -8.50
N LYS A 25 -0.89 -31.50 -8.44
CA LYS A 25 -0.72 -32.62 -7.53
C LYS A 25 -0.73 -32.22 -6.05
N PHE A 26 -0.29 -31.00 -5.74
CA PHE A 26 -0.38 -30.47 -4.38
C PHE A 26 -1.84 -30.20 -3.99
N TYR A 27 -2.68 -29.67 -4.88
CA TYR A 27 -4.11 -29.52 -4.60
C TYR A 27 -4.81 -30.86 -4.42
N ASP A 28 -4.49 -31.86 -5.25
CA ASP A 28 -4.99 -33.26 -5.07
C ASP A 28 -4.54 -33.86 -3.74
N PHE A 29 -3.31 -33.54 -3.31
CA PHE A 29 -2.80 -33.91 -1.99
C PHE A 29 -3.61 -33.25 -0.88
N CYS A 30 -3.87 -31.95 -0.96
CA CYS A 30 -4.65 -31.22 0.04
C CYS A 30 -6.06 -31.78 0.19
N HIS A 31 -6.70 -32.14 -0.92
CA HIS A 31 -8.03 -32.75 -0.91
C HIS A 31 -8.02 -34.11 -0.18
N ARG A 32 -7.10 -34.99 -0.53
CA ARG A 32 -6.97 -36.32 0.11
C ARG A 32 -6.60 -36.20 1.59
N PHE A 33 -5.72 -35.27 1.96
CA PHE A 33 -5.31 -35.04 3.33
C PHE A 33 -6.48 -34.56 4.22
N ARG A 34 -7.35 -33.73 3.69
CA ARG A 34 -8.54 -33.23 4.42
C ARG A 34 -9.56 -34.34 4.67
N GLU A 35 -9.74 -35.24 3.72
CA GLU A 35 -10.66 -36.35 3.84
C GLU A 35 -10.15 -37.40 4.84
N ASP A 36 -8.87 -37.75 4.75
CA ASP A 36 -8.24 -38.78 5.60
C ASP A 36 -6.73 -38.51 5.75
N PRO A 37 -6.29 -37.82 6.82
CA PRO A 37 -4.85 -37.56 7.09
C PRO A 37 -4.01 -38.84 7.22
N ASP A 38 -4.65 -39.98 7.64
CA ASP A 38 -3.98 -41.26 7.84
C ASP A 38 -3.96 -42.13 6.57
N HIS A 39 -4.44 -41.60 5.45
CA HIS A 39 -4.48 -42.33 4.19
C HIS A 39 -3.08 -42.85 3.78
N PRO A 40 -2.91 -44.15 3.52
CA PRO A 40 -1.57 -44.74 3.26
C PRO A 40 -0.81 -44.10 2.11
N GLY A 41 -1.51 -43.54 1.12
CA GLY A 41 -0.92 -42.87 -0.03
C GLY A 41 -0.24 -41.55 0.30
N LEU A 42 -0.47 -40.97 1.47
CA LEU A 42 0.14 -39.73 1.92
C LEU A 42 1.54 -39.95 2.55
N ASP A 43 1.84 -41.20 3.01
CA ASP A 43 3.10 -41.56 3.67
C ASP A 43 3.52 -40.52 4.75
N LEU A 44 2.53 -40.16 5.60
CA LEU A 44 2.72 -39.13 6.66
C LEU A 44 3.66 -39.69 7.75
N LYS A 45 4.79 -39.05 7.97
CA LYS A 45 5.81 -39.46 8.96
C LYS A 45 6.41 -38.27 9.65
N PRO A 46 6.78 -38.38 10.95
CA PRO A 46 7.54 -37.32 11.61
C PRO A 46 8.89 -37.10 10.94
N LEU A 47 9.36 -35.86 10.94
CA LEU A 47 10.66 -35.49 10.40
C LEU A 47 11.77 -35.91 11.37
N LYS A 48 12.91 -36.35 10.84
CA LYS A 48 14.10 -36.59 11.66
C LYS A 48 14.69 -35.25 12.06
N GLY A 49 14.73 -34.93 13.33
CA GLY A 49 15.25 -33.66 13.85
C GLY A 49 14.20 -32.92 14.67
N ASP A 50 13.05 -32.58 14.13
CA ASP A 50 11.94 -32.01 14.88
C ASP A 50 10.69 -32.90 14.75
N GLY A 51 10.40 -33.70 15.79
CA GLY A 51 9.24 -34.60 15.84
C GLY A 51 7.88 -33.91 15.78
N ARG A 52 7.84 -32.58 15.85
CA ARG A 52 6.64 -31.77 15.73
C ARG A 52 6.28 -31.49 14.27
N VAL A 53 7.24 -31.66 13.37
CA VAL A 53 7.09 -31.48 11.93
C VAL A 53 6.92 -32.86 11.28
N PHE A 54 5.94 -32.97 10.42
CA PHE A 54 5.63 -34.17 9.65
C PHE A 54 5.92 -33.92 8.17
N ARG A 55 6.34 -34.95 7.48
CA ARG A 55 6.42 -34.97 6.02
C ARG A 55 5.31 -35.82 5.45
N ALA A 56 4.71 -35.36 4.37
CA ALA A 56 3.72 -36.13 3.60
C ALA A 56 4.07 -36.13 2.11
N LYS A 57 3.69 -37.21 1.43
CA LYS A 57 4.00 -37.40 0.00
C LYS A 57 2.98 -36.63 -0.84
N VAL A 58 3.46 -35.64 -1.58
CA VAL A 58 2.68 -34.92 -2.62
C VAL A 58 2.71 -35.73 -3.91
N ASP A 59 3.92 -36.08 -4.37
CA ASP A 59 4.13 -36.99 -5.50
C ASP A 59 5.44 -37.77 -5.34
N GLN A 60 5.98 -38.36 -6.42
CA GLN A 60 7.23 -39.11 -6.38
C GLN A 60 8.44 -38.24 -5.98
N SER A 61 8.43 -36.99 -6.38
CA SER A 61 9.56 -36.05 -6.21
C SER A 61 9.36 -35.01 -5.12
N TYR A 62 8.11 -34.67 -4.73
CA TYR A 62 7.82 -33.58 -3.81
C TYR A 62 7.16 -34.08 -2.51
N ARG A 63 7.46 -33.36 -1.42
CA ARG A 63 6.92 -33.59 -0.08
C ARG A 63 6.34 -32.29 0.46
N ALA A 64 5.21 -32.38 1.15
CA ALA A 64 4.69 -31.33 2.01
C ALA A 64 5.26 -31.53 3.42
N LEU A 65 5.73 -30.47 4.03
CA LEU A 65 6.08 -30.43 5.45
C LEU A 65 4.91 -29.80 6.21
N LEU A 66 4.48 -30.47 7.27
CA LEU A 66 3.29 -30.10 8.02
C LEU A 66 3.58 -30.07 9.52
N ALA A 67 2.90 -29.16 10.23
CA ALA A 67 2.85 -29.15 11.68
C ALA A 67 1.40 -29.42 12.13
N ARG A 68 1.23 -30.27 13.17
CA ARG A 68 -0.07 -30.53 13.78
C ARG A 68 -0.38 -29.44 14.79
N ALA A 69 -1.47 -28.70 14.57
CA ALA A 69 -1.85 -27.53 15.36
C ALA A 69 -3.03 -27.77 16.33
N GLY A 70 -3.24 -29.03 16.71
CA GLY A 70 -4.25 -29.41 17.69
C GLY A 70 -5.60 -29.84 17.07
N VAL A 71 -6.62 -29.90 17.89
CA VAL A 71 -7.99 -30.32 17.52
C VAL A 71 -8.94 -29.20 17.90
N ASP A 72 -9.87 -28.85 17.00
CA ASP A 72 -10.84 -27.81 17.28
C ASP A 72 -11.99 -28.28 18.20
N GLU A 73 -12.87 -27.35 18.60
CA GLU A 73 -14.03 -27.66 19.45
C GLU A 73 -15.01 -28.69 18.85
N LYS A 74 -14.93 -28.95 17.54
CA LYS A 74 -15.75 -29.92 16.81
C LYS A 74 -15.05 -31.26 16.63
N GLY A 75 -13.86 -31.44 17.22
CA GLY A 75 -13.06 -32.65 17.11
C GLY A 75 -12.33 -32.82 15.77
N GLN A 76 -12.18 -31.74 14.99
CA GLN A 76 -11.48 -31.74 13.72
C GLN A 76 -10.00 -31.38 13.95
N GLU A 77 -9.09 -32.16 13.36
CA GLU A 77 -7.66 -31.90 13.47
C GLU A 77 -7.25 -30.68 12.61
N ASN A 78 -6.48 -29.78 13.20
CA ASN A 78 -5.88 -28.63 12.51
C ASN A 78 -4.43 -28.93 12.13
N TRP A 79 -4.11 -28.76 10.87
CA TRP A 79 -2.78 -28.96 10.30
C TRP A 79 -2.33 -27.72 9.53
N LEU A 80 -1.02 -27.44 9.60
CA LEU A 80 -0.40 -26.31 8.91
C LEU A 80 0.66 -26.83 7.94
N VAL A 81 0.52 -26.56 6.65
CA VAL A 81 1.58 -26.80 5.65
C VAL A 81 2.60 -25.69 5.77
N ILE A 82 3.84 -26.04 6.09
CA ILE A 82 4.93 -25.09 6.35
C ILE A 82 5.89 -24.94 5.18
N ALA A 83 6.03 -25.98 4.34
CA ALA A 83 6.85 -25.94 3.14
C ALA A 83 6.40 -27.01 2.13
N VAL A 84 6.73 -26.82 0.84
CA VAL A 84 6.55 -27.81 -0.22
C VAL A 84 7.85 -27.93 -0.99
N ARG A 85 8.63 -29.00 -0.73
CA ARG A 85 10.00 -29.13 -1.23
C ARG A 85 10.21 -30.42 -2.03
N HIS A 86 11.21 -30.40 -2.89
CA HIS A 86 11.69 -31.60 -3.56
C HIS A 86 12.28 -32.57 -2.51
N ARG A 87 12.03 -33.89 -2.64
CA ARG A 87 12.42 -34.90 -1.65
C ARG A 87 13.89 -34.90 -1.26
N LYS A 88 14.79 -34.38 -2.12
CA LYS A 88 16.22 -34.26 -1.83
C LYS A 88 16.54 -33.15 -0.81
N HIS A 89 15.66 -32.16 -0.68
CA HIS A 89 15.84 -30.99 0.20
C HIS A 89 14.90 -30.98 1.43
N VAL A 90 14.25 -32.09 1.71
CA VAL A 90 13.25 -32.20 2.81
C VAL A 90 13.92 -32.36 4.18
N TYR A 91 15.20 -32.73 4.23
CA TYR A 91 15.86 -33.14 5.47
C TYR A 91 16.77 -32.07 6.07
N GLU A 92 16.80 -30.87 5.50
CA GLU A 92 17.67 -29.80 5.91
C GLU A 92 16.92 -28.83 6.85
N GLU A 93 17.29 -28.85 8.09
CA GLU A 93 17.30 -27.85 9.16
C GLU A 93 16.16 -26.82 9.24
N LEU A 94 14.92 -27.27 9.08
CA LEU A 94 13.74 -26.45 9.32
C LEU A 94 13.22 -26.70 10.74
N SER A 95 13.10 -25.65 11.54
CA SER A 95 12.51 -25.73 12.88
C SER A 95 11.28 -24.86 13.04
N VAL A 96 10.42 -25.25 13.97
CA VAL A 96 9.17 -24.55 14.32
C VAL A 96 9.32 -23.94 15.70
N ALA A 97 8.98 -22.66 15.83
CA ALA A 97 8.95 -21.96 17.10
C ALA A 97 7.68 -21.12 17.25
N ILE A 98 7.36 -20.74 18.49
CA ILE A 98 6.37 -19.73 18.77
C ILE A 98 7.10 -18.48 19.22
N ASN A 99 6.88 -17.36 18.54
CA ASN A 99 7.48 -16.10 18.90
C ASN A 99 6.99 -15.64 20.26
N ARG A 100 7.90 -15.32 21.17
CA ARG A 100 7.55 -14.95 22.56
C ARG A 100 6.92 -13.57 22.67
N VAL A 101 7.17 -12.68 21.69
CA VAL A 101 6.68 -11.31 21.69
C VAL A 101 5.36 -11.18 20.94
N THR A 102 5.23 -11.84 19.78
CA THR A 102 4.01 -11.78 18.97
C THR A 102 3.03 -12.90 19.23
N GLY A 103 3.50 -14.02 19.80
CA GLY A 103 2.73 -15.24 19.98
C GLY A 103 2.36 -15.96 18.68
N GLU A 104 3.05 -15.68 17.58
CA GLU A 104 2.82 -16.27 16.27
C GLU A 104 3.74 -17.47 16.05
N ILE A 105 3.33 -18.38 15.15
CA ILE A 105 4.18 -19.48 14.70
C ILE A 105 5.22 -18.93 13.74
N GLU A 106 6.47 -19.27 13.99
CA GLU A 106 7.61 -18.92 13.16
C GLU A 106 8.34 -20.16 12.67
N PHE A 107 8.90 -20.06 11.48
CA PHE A 107 9.71 -21.12 10.88
C PHE A 107 11.07 -20.54 10.55
N VAL A 108 12.11 -21.18 11.05
CA VAL A 108 13.50 -20.84 10.80
C VAL A 108 14.08 -21.87 9.84
N ASP A 109 14.66 -21.39 8.75
CA ASP A 109 15.34 -22.19 7.74
C ASP A 109 16.85 -21.92 7.83
N LEU A 110 17.57 -22.81 8.43
CA LEU A 110 19.03 -22.67 8.63
C LEU A 110 19.86 -23.16 7.42
N SER A 111 19.22 -23.74 6.40
CA SER A 111 19.89 -24.25 5.20
C SER A 111 20.55 -23.15 4.34
N VAL A 112 20.15 -21.89 4.56
CA VAL A 112 20.70 -20.72 3.85
C VAL A 112 21.86 -20.05 4.58
N VAL A 113 22.15 -20.49 5.82
CA VAL A 113 23.21 -19.90 6.66
C VAL A 113 24.59 -20.45 6.25
N GLY A 114 25.55 -19.56 6.07
CA GLY A 114 26.91 -19.93 5.69
C GLY A 114 27.61 -20.83 6.73
N GLU A 115 28.43 -21.78 6.26
CA GLU A 115 29.14 -22.75 7.11
C GLU A 115 30.08 -22.06 8.12
N SER A 116 30.63 -20.89 7.79
CA SER A 116 31.46 -20.07 8.67
C SER A 116 30.72 -19.62 9.94
N VAL A 117 29.48 -19.13 9.77
CA VAL A 117 28.61 -18.66 10.87
C VAL A 117 28.18 -19.82 11.75
N LEU A 118 27.76 -20.95 11.15
CA LEU A 118 27.36 -22.15 11.87
C LEU A 118 28.49 -22.69 12.73
N ARG A 119 29.71 -22.71 12.20
CA ARG A 119 30.90 -23.17 12.91
C ARG A 119 31.28 -22.27 14.09
N ARG A 120 31.21 -20.93 13.92
CA ARG A 120 31.46 -19.96 15.02
C ARG A 120 30.38 -20.02 16.11
N ALA A 121 29.14 -20.27 15.74
CA ALA A 121 28.04 -20.45 16.69
C ALA A 121 28.03 -21.84 17.39
N GLY A 122 28.98 -22.71 17.07
CA GLY A 122 29.10 -24.06 17.68
C GLY A 122 28.01 -25.05 17.19
N VAL A 123 27.36 -24.78 16.08
CA VAL A 123 26.34 -25.66 15.49
C VAL A 123 27.05 -26.74 14.66
N THR A 124 26.90 -28.01 15.05
CA THR A 124 27.51 -29.15 14.34
C THR A 124 26.56 -29.68 13.29
N LEU A 125 26.88 -29.50 12.00
CA LEU A 125 26.16 -30.11 10.90
C LEU A 125 26.43 -31.61 10.86
N THR A 126 25.38 -32.42 10.81
CA THR A 126 25.54 -33.87 10.62
C THR A 126 25.88 -34.10 9.14
N PRO A 127 27.04 -34.75 8.83
CA PRO A 127 27.44 -34.95 7.43
C PRO A 127 26.41 -35.84 6.70
N THR A 128 25.92 -35.38 5.59
CA THR A 128 25.12 -36.17 4.63
C THR A 128 26.12 -37.14 3.93
N GLU A 129 25.87 -38.44 3.98
CA GLU A 129 26.66 -39.41 3.22
C GLU A 129 26.77 -39.05 1.75
N PRO A 130 27.96 -38.99 1.14
CA PRO A 130 28.12 -38.64 -0.27
C PRO A 130 27.60 -39.77 -1.17
N GLU A 131 26.80 -39.40 -2.18
CA GLU A 131 26.44 -40.30 -3.28
C GLU A 131 27.70 -40.80 -4.05
N PRO A 132 27.71 -42.04 -4.56
CA PRO A 132 28.83 -42.59 -5.30
C PRO A 132 29.12 -41.78 -6.59
N ARG A 133 30.33 -41.31 -6.70
CA ARG A 133 30.85 -40.57 -7.88
C ARG A 133 30.90 -41.42 -9.12
N PRO A 134 30.53 -40.87 -10.31
CA PRO A 134 30.94 -41.49 -11.59
C PRO A 134 32.45 -41.34 -11.79
N ALA A 135 33.05 -42.32 -12.53
CA ALA A 135 34.47 -42.53 -12.74
C ALA A 135 35.25 -41.28 -13.28
N PRO A 136 36.54 -41.16 -12.98
CA PRO A 136 37.30 -39.93 -13.15
C PRO A 136 37.67 -39.65 -14.62
N GLN A 137 37.54 -38.40 -15.02
CA GLN A 137 38.20 -37.81 -16.20
C GLN A 137 39.58 -37.27 -15.78
N PRO A 138 40.60 -37.21 -16.67
CA PRO A 138 41.95 -36.89 -16.31
C PRO A 138 42.18 -35.45 -15.86
N GLU A 139 43.05 -35.31 -14.86
CA GLU A 139 43.41 -34.08 -14.16
C GLU A 139 44.09 -33.05 -15.09
N PRO A 140 43.78 -31.75 -14.95
CA PRO A 140 44.70 -30.68 -15.32
C PRO A 140 45.67 -30.34 -14.18
N GLU A 141 46.85 -29.86 -14.53
CA GLU A 141 47.99 -29.53 -13.70
C GLU A 141 47.70 -28.61 -12.49
N PRO A 142 48.52 -28.65 -11.43
CA PRO A 142 48.20 -28.01 -10.14
C PRO A 142 48.30 -26.50 -10.22
N ALA A 143 47.16 -25.84 -9.92
CA ALA A 143 47.09 -24.42 -9.61
C ALA A 143 47.65 -24.19 -8.17
N GLN A 144 48.37 -23.09 -8.02
CA GLN A 144 49.00 -22.64 -6.78
C GLN A 144 48.01 -22.63 -5.61
N GLU A 145 48.48 -23.12 -4.45
CA GLU A 145 47.77 -23.08 -3.17
C GLU A 145 47.32 -21.62 -2.87
N PRO A 146 46.02 -21.38 -2.57
CA PRO A 146 45.60 -20.10 -2.06
C PRO A 146 46.23 -19.83 -0.69
N ALA A 147 46.57 -18.57 -0.43
CA ALA A 147 47.07 -18.11 0.85
C ALA A 147 46.14 -18.55 1.99
N PRO A 148 46.66 -18.87 3.19
CA PRO A 148 45.82 -19.29 4.31
C PRO A 148 44.79 -18.22 4.62
N GLU A 149 43.50 -18.61 4.62
CA GLU A 149 42.41 -17.77 5.09
C GLU A 149 42.69 -17.35 6.54
N PRO A 150 42.42 -16.08 6.91
CA PRO A 150 42.56 -15.62 8.28
C PRO A 150 41.67 -16.44 9.21
N ASP A 151 42.20 -16.75 10.39
CA ASP A 151 41.53 -17.51 11.44
C ASP A 151 40.13 -16.90 11.75
N PRO A 152 39.02 -17.64 11.56
CA PRO A 152 37.69 -17.13 11.77
C PRO A 152 37.37 -16.71 13.22
N ALA A 153 38.26 -17.03 14.17
CA ALA A 153 38.11 -16.63 15.57
C ALA A 153 38.56 -15.18 15.89
N ALA A 154 39.10 -14.43 14.91
CA ALA A 154 39.66 -13.09 15.13
C ALA A 154 38.77 -11.93 14.65
N ALA A 155 37.61 -12.18 14.03
CA ALA A 155 36.71 -11.12 13.56
C ALA A 155 35.79 -10.67 14.71
N GLU A 156 35.63 -9.35 14.89
CA GLU A 156 34.72 -8.81 15.88
C GLU A 156 33.26 -9.04 15.43
N PRO A 157 32.32 -9.41 16.35
CA PRO A 157 30.93 -9.58 16.02
C PRO A 157 30.28 -8.29 15.51
N LEU A 158 29.45 -8.40 14.49
CA LEU A 158 28.72 -7.25 13.91
C LEU A 158 27.79 -6.59 14.94
N LEU A 159 27.13 -7.39 15.80
CA LEU A 159 26.21 -6.91 16.83
C LEU A 159 26.96 -6.67 18.17
N THR A 160 27.81 -5.66 18.21
CA THR A 160 28.58 -5.30 19.41
C THR A 160 27.68 -4.74 20.51
N GLY A 161 27.83 -5.28 21.75
CA GLY A 161 27.08 -4.80 22.93
C GLY A 161 25.65 -5.32 23.06
N VAL A 162 25.23 -6.24 22.19
CA VAL A 162 23.93 -6.91 22.24
C VAL A 162 24.10 -8.29 22.86
N THR A 163 23.26 -8.65 23.81
CA THR A 163 23.28 -9.95 24.48
C THR A 163 22.23 -10.91 23.94
N ALA A 164 22.40 -12.21 24.19
CA ALA A 164 21.39 -13.21 23.84
C ALA A 164 20.02 -12.92 24.50
N ASP A 165 20.03 -12.41 25.72
CA ASP A 165 18.79 -12.05 26.42
C ASP A 165 18.12 -10.82 25.79
N ASP A 166 18.89 -9.84 25.34
CA ASP A 166 18.32 -8.69 24.59
C ASP A 166 17.63 -9.14 23.29
N LEU A 167 18.25 -10.01 22.51
CA LEU A 167 17.67 -10.55 21.29
C LEU A 167 16.41 -11.37 21.58
N ARG A 168 16.40 -12.13 22.66
CA ARG A 168 15.27 -12.92 23.11
C ARG A 168 14.11 -12.04 23.54
N ASP A 169 14.38 -10.98 24.30
CA ASP A 169 13.38 -10.01 24.76
C ASP A 169 12.77 -9.19 23.62
N LEU A 170 13.55 -8.93 22.59
CA LEU A 170 13.06 -8.29 21.37
C LEU A 170 12.21 -9.22 20.50
N GLY A 171 12.29 -10.54 20.69
CA GLY A 171 11.50 -11.53 19.96
C GLY A 171 12.21 -12.12 18.75
N VAL A 172 13.54 -12.09 18.73
CA VAL A 172 14.33 -12.89 17.77
C VAL A 172 14.13 -14.36 18.06
N ALA A 173 13.92 -15.16 17.01
CA ALA A 173 13.74 -16.60 17.14
C ALA A 173 14.94 -17.26 17.83
N ASP A 174 14.70 -18.11 18.85
CA ASP A 174 15.75 -18.71 19.68
C ASP A 174 16.86 -19.38 18.86
N GLN A 175 16.51 -20.01 17.73
CA GLN A 175 17.47 -20.70 16.84
C GLN A 175 18.40 -19.75 16.10
N LEU A 176 18.04 -18.47 15.99
CA LEU A 176 18.86 -17.47 15.31
C LEU A 176 19.76 -16.67 16.27
N ILE A 177 19.54 -16.75 17.58
CA ILE A 177 20.22 -15.87 18.56
C ILE A 177 21.73 -16.10 18.53
N ASP A 178 22.17 -17.35 18.72
CA ASP A 178 23.58 -17.66 18.74
C ASP A 178 24.26 -17.43 17.38
N LEU A 179 23.52 -17.65 16.29
CA LEU A 179 23.99 -17.38 14.93
C LEU A 179 24.13 -15.87 14.70
N ALA A 180 23.17 -15.07 15.13
CA ALA A 180 23.19 -13.62 14.98
C ALA A 180 24.37 -12.98 15.75
N LEU A 181 24.68 -13.50 16.94
CA LEU A 181 25.85 -13.06 17.74
C LEU A 181 27.17 -13.49 17.14
N ALA A 182 27.19 -14.51 16.26
CA ALA A 182 28.39 -15.01 15.58
C ALA A 182 28.66 -14.37 14.22
N VAL A 183 27.72 -13.54 13.69
CA VAL A 183 27.86 -12.81 12.42
C VAL A 183 28.92 -11.71 12.57
N THR A 184 29.79 -11.58 11.58
CA THR A 184 30.90 -10.62 11.58
C THR A 184 30.82 -9.55 10.51
N ASP A 185 30.01 -9.75 9.48
CA ASP A 185 29.80 -8.79 8.39
C ASP A 185 28.36 -8.77 7.86
N SER A 186 28.06 -7.80 7.00
CA SER A 186 26.72 -7.61 6.45
C SER A 186 26.29 -8.73 5.50
N ASP A 187 27.20 -9.36 4.79
CA ASP A 187 26.89 -10.44 3.83
C ASP A 187 26.46 -11.71 4.58
N GLU A 188 27.10 -12.01 5.70
CA GLU A 188 26.70 -13.09 6.60
C GLU A 188 25.36 -12.81 7.27
N LEU A 189 25.10 -11.54 7.63
CA LEU A 189 23.81 -11.13 8.16
C LEU A 189 22.70 -11.31 7.11
N ASP A 190 22.94 -10.91 5.86
CA ASP A 190 21.97 -11.06 4.77
C ASP A 190 21.60 -12.52 4.52
N GLN A 191 22.59 -13.44 4.57
CA GLN A 191 22.34 -14.87 4.48
C GLN A 191 21.52 -15.39 5.65
N LEU A 192 21.85 -14.98 6.88
CA LEU A 192 21.13 -15.39 8.09
C LEU A 192 19.66 -14.97 8.04
N VAL A 193 19.37 -13.73 7.64
CA VAL A 193 18.02 -13.18 7.65
C VAL A 193 17.19 -13.64 6.44
N GLU A 194 17.79 -14.23 5.40
CA GLU A 194 17.02 -14.81 4.29
C GLU A 194 16.14 -15.98 4.76
N GLY A 195 16.63 -16.79 5.71
CA GLY A 195 15.91 -17.89 6.34
C GLY A 195 15.11 -17.50 7.59
N ALA A 196 15.21 -16.25 8.03
CA ALA A 196 14.63 -15.77 9.28
C ALA A 196 13.15 -15.34 9.15
N PRO A 197 12.37 -15.39 10.25
CA PRO A 197 11.09 -14.72 10.36
C PRO A 197 11.20 -13.21 10.16
N LEU A 198 10.12 -12.58 9.67
CA LEU A 198 10.12 -11.15 9.34
C LEU A 198 10.50 -10.27 10.55
N LEU A 199 9.96 -10.56 11.73
CA LEU A 199 10.28 -9.79 12.95
C LEU A 199 11.77 -9.93 13.32
N SER A 200 12.31 -11.15 13.31
CA SER A 200 13.73 -11.37 13.57
C SER A 200 14.63 -10.65 12.58
N LYS A 201 14.25 -10.65 11.30
CA LYS A 201 14.93 -9.91 10.24
C LYS A 201 14.97 -8.41 10.51
N ASP A 202 13.81 -7.81 10.81
CA ASP A 202 13.68 -6.36 11.04
C ASP A 202 14.50 -5.92 12.28
N ILE A 203 14.48 -6.73 13.36
CA ILE A 203 15.25 -6.48 14.57
C ILE A 203 16.75 -6.54 14.27
N LEU A 204 17.22 -7.61 13.63
CA LEU A 204 18.65 -7.82 13.37
C LEU A 204 19.22 -6.74 12.45
N TYR A 205 18.48 -6.32 11.41
CA TYR A 205 18.90 -5.19 10.57
C TYR A 205 18.89 -3.85 11.33
N GLY A 206 17.90 -3.60 12.19
CA GLY A 206 17.88 -2.40 13.02
C GLY A 206 19.09 -2.29 13.93
N LEU A 207 19.44 -3.39 14.61
CA LEU A 207 20.60 -3.45 15.49
C LEU A 207 21.93 -3.33 14.71
N ALA A 208 22.06 -4.00 13.56
CA ALA A 208 23.24 -3.90 12.70
C ALA A 208 23.42 -2.48 12.11
N ALA A 209 22.31 -1.75 11.90
CA ALA A 209 22.34 -0.34 11.50
C ALA A 209 22.68 0.62 12.66
N GLY A 210 22.95 0.11 13.88
CA GLY A 210 23.31 0.91 15.04
C GLY A 210 22.14 1.53 15.79
N MET A 211 20.90 1.03 15.59
CA MET A 211 19.76 1.48 16.39
C MET A 211 19.91 1.04 17.86
N PRO A 212 19.67 1.93 18.84
CA PRO A 212 19.68 1.57 20.24
C PRO A 212 18.60 0.52 20.56
N LEU A 213 18.87 -0.40 21.50
CA LEU A 213 17.94 -1.45 21.93
C LEU A 213 16.56 -0.91 22.33
N ASP A 214 16.51 0.22 23.03
CA ASP A 214 15.25 0.84 23.46
C ASP A 214 14.45 1.40 22.28
N GLU A 215 15.11 1.85 21.22
CA GLU A 215 14.46 2.33 19.99
C GLU A 215 13.88 1.15 19.21
N VAL A 216 14.64 0.04 19.06
CA VAL A 216 14.16 -1.20 18.45
C VAL A 216 12.99 -1.78 19.24
N ARG A 217 13.09 -1.77 20.59
CA ARG A 217 11.99 -2.22 21.48
C ARG A 217 10.72 -1.37 21.31
N ALA A 218 10.85 -0.06 21.15
CA ALA A 218 9.73 0.85 20.92
C ALA A 218 9.04 0.63 19.54
N GLU A 219 9.76 0.07 18.57
CA GLU A 219 9.21 -0.29 17.26
C GLU A 219 8.41 -1.59 17.27
N ILE A 220 8.62 -2.46 18.26
CA ILE A 220 7.84 -3.70 18.42
C ILE A 220 6.44 -3.35 18.89
N THR A 221 5.49 -3.42 17.98
CA THR A 221 4.10 -3.08 18.25
C THR A 221 3.38 -4.16 19.05
N ALA A 222 2.86 -3.78 20.22
CA ALA A 222 1.98 -4.57 21.09
C ALA A 222 2.50 -5.99 21.40
N PRO A 223 3.51 -6.15 22.28
CA PRO A 223 3.95 -7.45 22.72
C PRO A 223 2.77 -8.18 23.40
N VAL A 224 2.52 -9.41 22.98
CA VAL A 224 1.53 -10.29 23.59
C VAL A 224 2.24 -11.04 24.72
N LYS A 225 1.66 -11.11 25.92
CA LYS A 225 2.16 -12.03 26.95
C LYS A 225 1.89 -13.45 26.47
N VAL A 226 2.93 -14.15 26.05
CA VAL A 226 2.88 -15.55 25.66
C VAL A 226 3.41 -16.35 26.84
N ASP A 227 2.53 -17.09 27.51
CA ASP A 227 2.92 -18.11 28.49
C ASP A 227 3.03 -19.44 27.72
N LEU A 228 4.26 -19.90 27.49
CA LEU A 228 4.52 -21.16 26.83
C LEU A 228 4.34 -22.28 27.85
N GLY A 229 3.13 -22.85 27.88
CA GLY A 229 2.78 -23.96 28.74
C GLY A 229 3.55 -25.24 28.38
N GLN A 230 3.27 -26.33 29.11
CA GLN A 230 3.86 -27.65 28.84
C GLN A 230 3.16 -28.41 27.70
N ASP A 231 1.99 -27.96 27.28
CA ASP A 231 1.21 -28.58 26.19
C ASP A 231 1.44 -27.86 24.87
N TYR A 232 2.43 -28.34 24.12
CA TYR A 232 2.81 -27.79 22.82
C TYR A 232 1.65 -27.74 21.80
N ALA A 233 0.75 -28.74 21.80
CA ALA A 233 -0.36 -28.77 20.84
C ALA A 233 -1.38 -27.65 21.10
N GLN A 234 -1.63 -27.33 22.38
CA GLN A 234 -2.51 -26.25 22.78
C GLN A 234 -1.87 -24.88 22.49
N ASP A 235 -0.58 -24.73 22.81
CA ASP A 235 0.18 -23.50 22.54
C ASP A 235 0.28 -23.24 21.03
N LEU A 236 0.51 -24.26 20.22
CA LEU A 236 0.56 -24.16 18.77
C LEU A 236 -0.81 -23.80 18.18
N GLY A 237 -1.91 -24.32 18.73
CA GLY A 237 -3.27 -23.97 18.34
C GLY A 237 -3.58 -22.49 18.60
N ALA A 238 -3.17 -21.99 19.78
CA ALA A 238 -3.31 -20.58 20.13
C ALA A 238 -2.42 -19.67 19.27
N ALA A 239 -1.21 -20.11 18.94
CA ALA A 239 -0.31 -19.41 18.05
C ALA A 239 -0.82 -19.39 16.60
N LEU A 240 -1.43 -20.49 16.12
CA LEU A 240 -2.06 -20.57 14.80
C LEU A 240 -3.19 -19.53 14.65
N ALA A 241 -3.97 -19.28 15.69
CA ALA A 241 -5.01 -18.25 15.67
C ALA A 241 -4.45 -16.82 15.51
N ARG A 242 -3.18 -16.61 15.86
CA ARG A 242 -2.48 -15.32 15.72
C ARG A 242 -1.67 -15.23 14.42
N THR A 243 -1.22 -16.37 13.89
CA THR A 243 -0.37 -16.45 12.69
C THR A 243 -1.18 -16.24 11.43
N THR A 244 -0.63 -15.50 10.48
CA THR A 244 -1.22 -15.36 9.14
C THR A 244 -1.06 -16.66 8.37
N VAL A 245 -2.15 -17.38 8.19
CA VAL A 245 -2.22 -18.61 7.38
C VAL A 245 -3.19 -18.39 6.23
N THR A 246 -2.85 -18.90 5.07
CA THR A 246 -3.75 -18.95 3.93
C THR A 246 -4.57 -20.24 4.05
N THR A 247 -5.85 -20.11 4.34
CA THR A 247 -6.76 -21.27 4.21
C THR A 247 -6.95 -21.53 2.72
N ILE A 248 -6.67 -22.76 2.30
CA ILE A 248 -7.05 -23.24 0.96
C ILE A 248 -8.54 -23.54 1.05
N ASP A 249 -9.36 -22.49 1.09
CA ASP A 249 -10.80 -22.65 1.28
C ASP A 249 -11.54 -22.62 -0.04
N ALA A 250 -12.55 -23.50 -0.11
CA ALA A 250 -13.61 -23.47 -1.12
C ALA A 250 -14.24 -22.07 -1.25
N ASP A 251 -14.20 -21.25 -0.19
CA ASP A 251 -14.74 -19.90 -0.18
C ASP A 251 -13.94 -18.92 -1.07
N ILE A 252 -12.60 -19.06 -1.16
CA ILE A 252 -11.79 -18.25 -2.09
C ILE A 252 -12.07 -18.69 -3.53
N GLN A 253 -12.20 -19.98 -3.75
CA GLN A 253 -12.50 -20.54 -5.06
C GLN A 253 -13.94 -20.23 -5.46
N ALA A 254 -14.90 -20.32 -4.55
CA ALA A 254 -16.28 -19.93 -4.76
C ALA A 254 -16.40 -18.41 -5.04
N ALA A 255 -15.71 -17.55 -4.30
CA ALA A 255 -15.68 -16.11 -4.56
C ALA A 255 -15.03 -15.75 -5.92
N LEU A 256 -14.09 -16.58 -6.39
CA LEU A 256 -13.49 -16.48 -7.72
C LEU A 256 -14.41 -17.04 -8.82
N GLU A 257 -15.16 -18.11 -8.52
CA GLU A 257 -16.04 -18.82 -9.46
C GLU A 257 -17.45 -18.21 -9.54
N GLU A 258 -17.99 -17.68 -8.44
CA GLU A 258 -19.31 -17.01 -8.42
C GLU A 258 -19.37 -15.75 -9.28
N GLY A 259 -18.19 -15.20 -9.65
CA GLY A 259 -18.07 -14.18 -10.69
C GLY A 259 -18.88 -12.89 -10.41
N ASP A 260 -19.41 -12.68 -9.21
CA ASP A 260 -20.06 -11.43 -8.85
C ASP A 260 -19.00 -10.37 -8.55
N PHE A 261 -18.81 -9.48 -9.51
CA PHE A 261 -17.91 -8.34 -9.39
C PHE A 261 -18.22 -7.46 -8.17
N ARG A 262 -19.45 -7.46 -7.68
CA ARG A 262 -19.86 -6.67 -6.50
C ARG A 262 -19.40 -7.30 -5.19
N ALA A 263 -19.58 -8.60 -5.04
CA ALA A 263 -19.08 -9.36 -3.88
C ALA A 263 -17.53 -9.30 -3.81
N TRP A 264 -16.88 -9.40 -4.97
CA TRP A 264 -15.42 -9.24 -5.08
C TRP A 264 -14.90 -7.88 -4.62
N LYS A 265 -15.66 -6.81 -4.82
CA LYS A 265 -15.26 -5.44 -4.40
C LYS A 265 -15.08 -5.25 -2.90
N VAL A 266 -15.55 -6.18 -2.08
CA VAL A 266 -15.47 -6.10 -0.60
C VAL A 266 -14.78 -7.30 0.04
N PHE A 267 -14.26 -8.22 -0.77
CA PHE A 267 -13.55 -9.40 -0.29
C PHE A 267 -12.25 -9.02 0.43
N LEU A 268 -12.06 -9.56 1.64
CA LEU A 268 -10.86 -9.39 2.46
C LEU A 268 -10.05 -10.68 2.46
N HIS A 269 -8.87 -10.63 1.87
CA HIS A 269 -7.97 -11.78 1.89
C HIS A 269 -7.45 -12.06 3.31
N PRO A 270 -7.27 -13.33 3.74
CA PRO A 270 -6.79 -13.69 5.07
C PRO A 270 -5.49 -13.00 5.49
N THR A 271 -4.54 -12.79 4.57
CA THR A 271 -3.29 -12.04 4.86
C THR A 271 -3.52 -10.57 5.20
N GLN A 272 -4.61 -9.98 4.69
CA GLN A 272 -5.01 -8.59 4.98
C GLN A 272 -5.79 -8.50 6.31
N ALA A 273 -6.48 -9.57 6.70
CA ALA A 273 -7.29 -9.62 7.92
C ALA A 273 -6.44 -9.32 9.17
N LYS A 274 -5.19 -9.77 9.21
CA LYS A 274 -4.24 -9.46 10.28
C LYS A 274 -4.03 -7.94 10.45
N LEU A 275 -3.85 -7.22 9.35
CA LEU A 275 -3.66 -5.76 9.38
C LEU A 275 -4.94 -5.03 9.84
N VAL A 276 -6.09 -5.60 9.55
CA VAL A 276 -7.40 -5.08 9.97
C VAL A 276 -7.59 -5.22 11.48
N HIS A 277 -7.25 -6.38 12.05
CA HIS A 277 -7.54 -6.69 13.46
C HIS A 277 -6.43 -6.31 14.43
N ARG A 278 -5.24 -6.01 13.93
CA ARG A 278 -4.09 -5.61 14.75
C ARG A 278 -4.40 -4.32 15.53
N ALA A 279 -4.07 -4.29 16.82
CA ALA A 279 -4.07 -3.07 17.62
C ALA A 279 -2.76 -2.30 17.34
N TYR A 280 -2.85 -1.00 17.12
CA TYR A 280 -1.70 -0.13 16.87
C TYR A 280 -1.58 0.92 17.97
N ASN A 281 -0.39 1.10 18.52
CA ASN A 281 -0.12 2.12 19.54
C ASN A 281 0.15 3.50 18.90
N GLY A 282 -0.75 3.96 18.02
CA GLY A 282 -0.63 5.23 17.32
C GLY A 282 -0.90 5.09 15.83
N PRO A 283 -0.47 6.08 15.02
CA PRO A 283 -0.69 6.07 13.59
C PRO A 283 -0.10 4.84 12.90
N ALA A 284 -0.88 4.18 12.05
CA ALA A 284 -0.47 3.02 11.27
C ALA A 284 -0.67 3.25 9.77
N ARG A 285 0.16 2.61 8.95
CA ARG A 285 0.10 2.74 7.49
C ARG A 285 0.04 1.38 6.79
N VAL A 286 -0.75 1.33 5.74
CA VAL A 286 -0.75 0.24 4.76
C VAL A 286 -0.45 0.81 3.39
N SER A 287 0.71 0.47 2.83
CA SER A 287 1.09 0.78 1.46
C SER A 287 0.90 -0.43 0.55
N GLY A 288 0.95 -0.22 -0.74
CA GLY A 288 0.88 -1.31 -1.71
C GLY A 288 0.49 -0.83 -3.10
N GLY A 289 0.78 -1.64 -4.11
CA GLY A 289 0.46 -1.34 -5.50
C GLY A 289 -1.03 -1.39 -5.83
N PRO A 290 -1.38 -1.19 -7.10
CA PRO A 290 -2.75 -1.27 -7.57
C PRO A 290 -3.32 -2.67 -7.37
N GLY A 291 -4.61 -2.74 -7.04
CA GLY A 291 -5.31 -4.02 -6.87
C GLY A 291 -4.92 -4.84 -5.64
N THR A 292 -4.01 -4.37 -4.78
CA THR A 292 -3.57 -5.09 -3.58
C THR A 292 -4.57 -5.02 -2.41
N GLY A 293 -5.69 -4.31 -2.57
CA GLY A 293 -6.77 -4.28 -1.59
C GLY A 293 -6.60 -3.28 -0.45
N LYS A 294 -5.76 -2.23 -0.58
CA LYS A 294 -5.61 -1.15 0.42
C LYS A 294 -6.95 -0.57 0.90
N THR A 295 -7.80 -0.19 -0.05
CA THR A 295 -9.16 0.32 0.23
C THR A 295 -10.00 -0.70 1.00
N ILE A 296 -9.88 -2.00 0.68
CA ILE A 296 -10.61 -3.07 1.38
C ILE A 296 -10.12 -3.19 2.82
N VAL A 297 -8.81 -3.19 3.02
CA VAL A 297 -8.22 -3.16 4.37
C VAL A 297 -8.73 -1.94 5.15
N ALA A 298 -8.78 -0.76 4.54
CA ALA A 298 -9.32 0.44 5.16
C ALA A 298 -10.80 0.31 5.54
N LEU A 299 -11.65 -0.22 4.65
CA LEU A 299 -13.08 -0.43 4.92
C LEU A 299 -13.32 -1.45 6.05
N HIS A 300 -12.62 -2.58 6.01
CA HIS A 300 -12.71 -3.58 7.08
C HIS A 300 -12.14 -3.06 8.40
N ARG A 301 -11.08 -2.21 8.35
CA ARG A 301 -10.57 -1.52 9.54
C ARG A 301 -11.63 -0.62 10.17
N VAL A 302 -12.35 0.16 9.38
CA VAL A 302 -13.49 0.98 9.85
C VAL A 302 -14.54 0.09 10.53
N ARG A 303 -14.92 -1.03 9.90
CA ARG A 303 -15.86 -2.00 10.50
C ARG A 303 -15.35 -2.51 11.84
N HIS A 304 -14.10 -2.95 11.90
CA HIS A 304 -13.48 -3.47 13.12
C HIS A 304 -13.49 -2.43 14.25
N LEU A 305 -13.09 -1.19 13.97
CA LEU A 305 -13.11 -0.10 14.94
C LEU A 305 -14.54 0.24 15.39
N ALA A 306 -15.52 0.22 14.48
CA ALA A 306 -16.92 0.47 14.81
C ALA A 306 -17.51 -0.61 15.73
N GLN A 307 -17.09 -1.87 15.58
CA GLN A 307 -17.52 -2.98 16.44
C GLN A 307 -16.98 -2.85 17.88
N GLN A 308 -15.81 -2.26 18.05
CA GLN A 308 -15.19 -2.07 19.38
C GLN A 308 -15.75 -0.89 20.16
N LEU A 309 -16.47 0.02 19.51
CA LEU A 309 -17.01 1.21 20.16
C LEU A 309 -18.34 0.91 20.84
N PRO A 310 -18.60 1.52 22.01
CA PRO A 310 -19.90 1.40 22.67
C PRO A 310 -21.01 1.99 21.79
N PRO A 311 -22.27 1.54 21.94
CA PRO A 311 -23.42 2.16 21.28
C PRO A 311 -23.51 3.65 21.57
N GLY A 312 -23.84 4.46 20.58
CA GLY A 312 -23.96 5.91 20.72
C GLY A 312 -24.39 6.58 19.43
N HIS A 313 -24.90 7.80 19.51
CA HIS A 313 -25.40 8.58 18.38
C HIS A 313 -24.33 9.42 17.68
N ASN A 314 -23.12 9.53 18.26
CA ASN A 314 -22.02 10.29 17.69
C ASN A 314 -21.33 9.46 16.57
N LYS A 315 -20.69 10.14 15.62
CA LYS A 315 -19.86 9.55 14.57
C LYS A 315 -18.37 9.62 14.96
N PRO A 316 -17.91 8.74 15.84
CA PRO A 316 -16.54 8.79 16.37
C PRO A 316 -15.47 8.33 15.37
N ILE A 317 -15.84 7.77 14.23
CA ILE A 317 -14.93 7.31 13.19
C ILE A 317 -15.10 8.16 11.95
N LEU A 318 -14.00 8.69 11.44
CA LEU A 318 -13.93 9.33 10.12
C LEU A 318 -13.27 8.39 9.13
N LEU A 319 -13.96 8.15 8.00
CA LEU A 319 -13.35 7.63 6.78
C LEU A 319 -13.27 8.76 5.76
N THR A 320 -12.06 9.13 5.37
CA THR A 320 -11.83 10.23 4.43
C THR A 320 -10.97 9.85 3.25
N THR A 321 -11.18 10.55 2.14
CA THR A 321 -10.42 10.37 0.90
C THR A 321 -10.39 11.68 0.10
N PHE A 322 -9.58 11.72 -0.95
CA PHE A 322 -9.31 12.93 -1.72
C PHE A 322 -10.34 13.21 -2.83
N THR A 323 -11.10 12.23 -3.35
CA THR A 323 -12.04 12.44 -4.45
C THR A 323 -13.50 12.19 -4.05
N LYS A 324 -14.43 13.00 -4.61
CA LYS A 324 -15.87 12.82 -4.35
C LYS A 324 -16.41 11.49 -4.86
N ASN A 325 -15.98 11.07 -6.06
CA ASN A 325 -16.42 9.81 -6.65
C ASN A 325 -16.07 8.63 -5.74
N LEU A 326 -14.85 8.65 -5.18
CA LEU A 326 -14.40 7.63 -4.25
C LEU A 326 -15.20 7.65 -2.94
N THR A 327 -15.60 8.83 -2.45
CA THR A 327 -16.47 8.94 -1.25
C THR A 327 -17.81 8.23 -1.45
N THR A 328 -18.40 8.34 -2.64
CA THR A 328 -19.66 7.67 -2.98
C THR A 328 -19.48 6.15 -3.08
N ASP A 329 -18.40 5.69 -3.72
CA ASP A 329 -18.08 4.27 -3.84
C ASP A 329 -17.74 3.65 -2.46
N LEU A 330 -16.94 4.33 -1.63
CA LEU A 330 -16.64 3.90 -0.26
C LEU A 330 -17.91 3.75 0.60
N ARG A 331 -18.86 4.69 0.44
CA ARG A 331 -20.14 4.61 1.16
C ARG A 331 -20.96 3.40 0.73
N ALA A 332 -21.05 3.14 -0.57
CA ALA A 332 -21.76 1.98 -1.10
C ALA A 332 -21.13 0.66 -0.63
N ARG A 333 -19.80 0.54 -0.70
CA ARG A 333 -19.07 -0.64 -0.23
C ARG A 333 -19.19 -0.83 1.28
N LEU A 334 -19.07 0.24 2.06
CA LEU A 334 -19.18 0.16 3.51
C LEU A 334 -20.61 -0.24 3.94
N ALA A 335 -21.63 0.26 3.25
CA ALA A 335 -23.03 -0.14 3.47
C ALA A 335 -23.30 -1.61 3.15
N SER A 336 -22.52 -2.23 2.25
CA SER A 336 -22.62 -3.68 2.00
C SER A 336 -21.84 -4.53 3.01
N LEU A 337 -20.92 -3.92 3.78
CA LEU A 337 -20.06 -4.58 4.76
C LEU A 337 -20.58 -4.50 6.19
N MET A 338 -21.41 -3.52 6.51
CA MET A 338 -21.78 -3.18 7.88
C MET A 338 -23.29 -3.04 8.03
N GLU A 339 -23.77 -3.49 9.19
CA GLU A 339 -25.14 -3.22 9.61
C GLU A 339 -25.39 -1.70 9.78
N PRO A 340 -26.63 -1.22 9.56
CA PRO A 340 -26.97 0.21 9.66
C PRO A 340 -26.56 0.85 10.99
N GLU A 341 -26.64 0.14 12.11
CA GLU A 341 -26.28 0.63 13.44
C GLU A 341 -24.78 0.91 13.57
N LEU A 342 -23.93 0.07 12.95
CA LEU A 342 -22.50 0.29 12.92
C LEU A 342 -22.14 1.39 11.94
N LEU A 343 -22.82 1.45 10.78
CA LEU A 343 -22.60 2.48 9.78
C LEU A 343 -22.96 3.88 10.32
N ALA A 344 -23.94 3.98 11.20
CA ALA A 344 -24.31 5.24 11.85
C ALA A 344 -23.17 5.85 12.70
N ARG A 345 -22.18 5.05 13.13
CA ARG A 345 -20.99 5.50 13.88
C ARG A 345 -19.89 6.07 12.99
N VAL A 346 -20.03 5.96 11.67
CA VAL A 346 -19.00 6.34 10.72
C VAL A 346 -19.42 7.58 9.95
N GLU A 347 -18.56 8.57 9.92
CA GLU A 347 -18.65 9.68 9.00
C GLU A 347 -17.78 9.39 7.77
N ILE A 348 -18.36 9.49 6.57
CA ILE A 348 -17.65 9.35 5.31
C ILE A 348 -17.65 10.70 4.62
N ALA A 349 -16.47 11.33 4.53
CA ALA A 349 -16.35 12.69 4.03
C ALA A 349 -15.17 12.84 3.06
N HIS A 350 -15.37 13.67 2.03
CA HIS A 350 -14.28 14.19 1.22
C HIS A 350 -13.47 15.20 2.02
N ILE A 351 -12.15 15.16 1.92
CA ILE A 351 -11.25 15.96 2.76
C ILE A 351 -11.49 17.47 2.65
N ASP A 352 -11.72 18.00 1.43
CA ASP A 352 -12.00 19.43 1.24
C ASP A 352 -13.38 19.82 1.76
N GLN A 353 -14.38 18.92 1.72
CA GLN A 353 -15.69 19.16 2.36
C GLN A 353 -15.56 19.23 3.88
N LEU A 354 -14.70 18.40 4.45
CA LEU A 354 -14.39 18.45 5.88
C LEU A 354 -13.76 19.80 6.25
N ALA A 355 -12.77 20.26 5.48
CA ALA A 355 -12.15 21.58 5.67
C ALA A 355 -13.17 22.71 5.54
N ALA A 356 -14.05 22.63 4.52
CA ALA A 356 -15.12 23.62 4.33
C ALA A 356 -16.09 23.67 5.52
N ARG A 357 -16.44 22.52 6.10
CA ARG A 357 -17.29 22.44 7.29
C ARG A 357 -16.62 23.09 8.51
N VAL A 358 -15.35 22.79 8.74
CA VAL A 358 -14.58 23.43 9.85
C VAL A 358 -14.61 24.95 9.72
N LEU A 359 -14.45 25.47 8.51
CA LEU A 359 -14.52 26.92 8.26
C LEU A 359 -15.94 27.46 8.48
N SER A 360 -16.98 26.75 8.04
CA SER A 360 -18.36 27.19 8.21
C SER A 360 -18.79 27.25 9.68
N GLU A 361 -18.36 26.28 10.47
CA GLU A 361 -18.64 26.24 11.93
C GLU A 361 -17.98 27.40 12.70
N ASN A 362 -16.84 27.90 12.18
CA ASN A 362 -16.05 28.98 12.80
C ASN A 362 -16.23 30.33 12.08
N SER A 363 -17.08 30.40 11.04
CA SER A 363 -17.27 31.64 10.27
C SER A 363 -18.14 32.64 11.05
N VAL A 364 -17.64 33.85 11.19
CA VAL A 364 -18.47 35.02 11.50
C VAL A 364 -19.35 35.29 10.29
N LYS A 365 -20.67 35.46 10.47
CA LYS A 365 -21.65 35.79 9.41
C LYS A 365 -21.09 36.94 8.56
N GLY A 366 -20.87 36.72 7.27
CA GLY A 366 -20.51 37.76 6.30
C GLY A 366 -19.19 37.58 5.55
N ALA A 367 -18.35 36.60 5.86
CA ALA A 367 -17.05 36.39 5.19
C ALA A 367 -17.01 35.15 4.27
N SER A 368 -18.01 34.98 3.41
CA SER A 368 -18.00 33.87 2.41
C SER A 368 -17.06 34.22 1.27
N ARG A 369 -15.93 33.50 1.14
CA ARG A 369 -15.02 33.56 0.00
C ARG A 369 -15.45 32.55 -1.06
N GLN A 370 -15.35 32.96 -2.33
CA GLN A 370 -15.57 32.05 -3.45
C GLN A 370 -14.37 31.11 -3.60
N ARG A 371 -14.59 29.79 -3.51
CA ARG A 371 -13.56 28.79 -3.72
C ARG A 371 -13.27 28.59 -5.19
N VAL A 372 -11.98 28.66 -5.53
CA VAL A 372 -11.48 28.53 -6.90
C VAL A 372 -10.51 27.36 -7.03
N TYR A 373 -10.40 26.84 -8.25
CA TYR A 373 -9.39 25.83 -8.57
C TYR A 373 -8.00 26.46 -8.70
N ASP A 374 -6.99 25.63 -8.52
CA ASP A 374 -5.59 26.01 -8.63
C ASP A 374 -5.27 26.67 -9.99
N SER A 375 -5.91 26.19 -11.08
CA SER A 375 -5.77 26.80 -12.42
C SER A 375 -6.27 28.25 -12.50
N THR A 376 -7.35 28.55 -11.79
CA THR A 376 -7.88 29.94 -11.71
C THR A 376 -6.93 30.82 -10.93
N ALA A 377 -6.47 30.38 -9.79
CA ALA A 377 -5.49 31.12 -8.97
C ALA A 377 -4.17 31.32 -9.72
N LEU A 378 -3.70 30.32 -10.46
CA LEU A 378 -2.52 30.42 -11.32
C LEU A 378 -2.69 31.48 -12.41
N ASN A 379 -3.87 31.60 -13.00
CA ASN A 379 -4.15 32.67 -13.98
C ASN A 379 -4.12 34.06 -13.32
N VAL A 380 -4.65 34.20 -12.10
CA VAL A 380 -4.51 35.47 -11.32
C VAL A 380 -3.05 35.82 -11.08
N LEU A 381 -2.23 34.81 -10.74
CA LEU A 381 -0.78 35.01 -10.54
C LEU A 381 -0.08 35.41 -11.85
N ARG A 382 -0.42 34.78 -12.98
CA ARG A 382 0.15 35.14 -14.29
C ARG A 382 -0.18 36.60 -14.67
N GLN A 383 -1.42 37.03 -14.43
CA GLN A 383 -1.80 38.43 -14.64
C GLN A 383 -1.02 39.39 -13.73
N LEU A 384 -0.87 39.03 -12.46
CA LEU A 384 -0.06 39.85 -11.53
C LEU A 384 1.40 39.99 -12.00
N LEU A 385 2.02 38.91 -12.49
CA LEU A 385 3.40 38.95 -12.99
C LEU A 385 3.52 39.84 -14.23
N LEU A 386 2.54 39.85 -15.13
CA LEU A 386 2.49 40.75 -16.27
C LEU A 386 2.38 42.21 -15.82
N GLU A 387 1.55 42.54 -14.84
CA GLU A 387 1.38 43.88 -14.29
C GLU A 387 2.65 44.37 -13.59
N LEU A 388 3.43 43.48 -12.97
CA LEU A 388 4.70 43.78 -12.31
C LEU A 388 5.91 43.82 -13.26
N ASP A 389 5.72 43.50 -14.56
CA ASP A 389 6.78 43.21 -15.54
C ASP A 389 7.84 42.23 -15.00
N GLU A 390 7.39 41.25 -14.22
CA GLU A 390 8.26 40.24 -13.63
C GLU A 390 8.52 39.11 -14.63
N ARG A 391 9.80 38.97 -15.05
CA ARG A 391 10.23 38.00 -16.07
C ARG A 391 11.17 36.94 -15.55
N ARG A 392 11.63 37.08 -14.31
CA ARG A 392 12.61 36.16 -13.69
C ARG A 392 11.97 34.89 -13.18
N TRP A 393 10.73 35.02 -12.70
CA TRP A 393 9.99 33.93 -12.07
C TRP A 393 8.78 33.54 -12.92
N ASP A 394 8.66 32.24 -13.23
CA ASP A 394 7.44 31.73 -13.83
C ASP A 394 6.32 31.57 -12.78
N ALA A 395 5.09 31.71 -13.23
CA ALA A 395 3.93 31.66 -12.34
C ALA A 395 3.75 30.27 -11.70
N GLU A 396 4.10 29.22 -12.41
CA GLU A 396 4.01 27.85 -11.94
C GLU A 396 4.97 27.61 -10.79
N PHE A 397 6.23 28.05 -10.91
CA PHE A 397 7.21 27.95 -9.83
C PHE A 397 6.76 28.70 -8.57
N LEU A 398 6.27 29.93 -8.75
CA LEU A 398 5.78 30.76 -7.64
C LEU A 398 4.55 30.15 -6.98
N TYR A 399 3.62 29.62 -7.78
CA TYR A 399 2.41 28.97 -7.26
C TYR A 399 2.75 27.72 -6.43
N GLU A 400 3.64 26.88 -6.94
CA GLU A 400 4.13 25.71 -6.20
C GLU A 400 4.86 26.11 -4.91
N GLU A 401 5.69 27.17 -4.96
CA GLU A 401 6.38 27.70 -3.77
C GLU A 401 5.39 28.18 -2.71
N TRP A 402 4.31 28.83 -3.16
CA TRP A 402 3.25 29.30 -2.30
C TRP A 402 2.43 28.13 -1.72
N ASP A 403 2.02 27.17 -2.55
CA ASP A 403 1.17 26.04 -2.11
C ASP A 403 1.95 25.07 -1.21
N GLN A 404 3.15 24.64 -1.62
CA GLN A 404 3.89 23.58 -0.93
C GLN A 404 4.74 24.11 0.24
N VAL A 405 5.32 25.31 0.13
CA VAL A 405 6.20 25.84 1.18
C VAL A 405 5.41 26.76 2.11
N ILE A 406 4.76 27.80 1.57
CA ILE A 406 4.08 28.80 2.42
C ILE A 406 2.82 28.21 3.06
N LEU A 407 1.89 27.71 2.28
CA LEU A 407 0.67 27.09 2.83
C LEU A 407 0.98 25.75 3.51
N GLY A 408 1.82 24.92 2.90
CA GLY A 408 2.18 23.60 3.44
C GLY A 408 2.80 23.66 4.84
N GLN A 409 3.61 24.68 5.12
CA GLN A 409 4.22 24.89 6.44
C GLN A 409 3.50 25.92 7.31
N SER A 410 2.36 26.46 6.84
CA SER A 410 1.59 27.52 7.53
C SER A 410 2.42 28.77 7.86
N ILE A 411 3.21 29.21 6.87
CA ILE A 411 4.14 30.33 7.02
C ILE A 411 3.37 31.67 6.92
N GLY A 412 3.26 32.38 8.04
CA GLY A 412 2.58 33.69 8.09
C GLY A 412 3.51 34.90 8.02
N THR A 413 4.84 34.73 8.05
CA THR A 413 5.77 35.85 8.10
C THR A 413 6.98 35.65 7.16
N ARG A 414 7.52 36.78 6.64
CA ARG A 414 8.73 36.79 5.82
C ARG A 414 9.93 36.12 6.51
N LYS A 415 10.08 36.31 7.83
CA LYS A 415 11.15 35.69 8.62
C LYS A 415 11.02 34.16 8.59
N ALA A 416 9.83 33.64 8.87
CA ALA A 416 9.56 32.20 8.84
C ALA A 416 9.80 31.61 7.44
N TYR A 417 9.49 32.36 6.36
CA TYR A 417 9.80 31.93 5.00
C TYR A 417 11.31 31.83 4.74
N PHE A 418 12.11 32.73 5.30
CA PHE A 418 13.58 32.66 5.15
C PHE A 418 14.19 31.41 5.78
N ASP A 419 13.59 30.93 6.86
CA ASP A 419 14.04 29.77 7.62
C ASP A 419 13.32 28.46 7.16
N ALA A 420 12.36 28.57 6.24
CA ALA A 420 11.56 27.44 5.76
C ALA A 420 12.41 26.39 5.02
N ARG A 421 12.14 25.11 5.32
CA ARG A 421 12.69 23.99 4.56
C ARG A 421 12.00 23.90 3.20
N ARG A 422 12.79 23.68 2.16
CA ARG A 422 12.31 23.56 0.78
C ARG A 422 12.62 22.16 0.24
N ALA A 423 12.28 21.14 1.04
CA ALA A 423 12.44 19.75 0.64
C ALA A 423 11.64 19.47 -0.65
N GLY A 424 12.20 18.70 -1.57
CA GLY A 424 11.56 18.37 -2.84
C GLY A 424 11.50 19.51 -3.87
N ARG A 425 11.89 20.75 -3.51
CA ARG A 425 11.93 21.90 -4.43
C ARG A 425 13.25 21.92 -5.21
N GLY A 426 13.18 21.70 -6.50
CA GLY A 426 14.36 21.48 -7.36
C GLY A 426 15.30 22.66 -7.48
N ARG A 427 14.79 23.89 -7.50
CA ARG A 427 15.56 25.10 -7.63
C ARG A 427 16.00 25.62 -6.26
N SER A 428 17.31 25.78 -6.06
CA SER A 428 17.83 26.51 -4.89
C SER A 428 17.48 28.00 -5.00
N VAL A 429 17.11 28.60 -3.89
CA VAL A 429 16.72 30.03 -3.83
C VAL A 429 17.51 30.69 -2.73
N THR A 430 18.27 31.72 -3.10
CA THR A 430 19.05 32.52 -2.19
C THR A 430 18.16 33.42 -1.30
N ARG A 431 18.73 33.96 -0.23
CA ARG A 431 17.97 34.81 0.69
C ARG A 431 17.42 36.11 0.02
N PRO A 432 18.14 36.80 -0.86
CA PRO A 432 17.58 37.90 -1.65
C PRO A 432 16.43 37.47 -2.57
N GLU A 433 16.56 36.32 -3.23
CA GLU A 433 15.51 35.76 -4.07
C GLU A 433 14.26 35.40 -3.25
N ARG A 434 14.42 34.81 -2.07
CA ARG A 434 13.29 34.57 -1.15
C ARG A 434 12.58 35.88 -0.78
N ALA A 435 13.31 37.00 -0.64
CA ALA A 435 12.70 38.27 -0.35
C ALA A 435 11.83 38.80 -1.52
N GLN A 436 12.28 38.59 -2.76
CA GLN A 436 11.50 38.93 -3.95
C GLN A 436 10.27 38.05 -4.09
N ILE A 437 10.46 36.72 -3.97
CA ILE A 437 9.37 35.76 -4.04
C ILE A 437 8.30 36.08 -2.99
N TRP A 438 8.70 36.34 -1.73
CA TRP A 438 7.76 36.70 -0.68
C TRP A 438 6.92 37.92 -1.03
N LYS A 439 7.57 38.99 -1.56
CA LYS A 439 6.87 40.22 -1.96
C LYS A 439 5.82 39.97 -3.05
N ILE A 440 6.14 39.13 -4.04
CA ILE A 440 5.20 38.77 -5.11
C ILE A 440 4.04 37.93 -4.53
N LEU A 441 4.33 36.92 -3.71
CA LEU A 441 3.33 36.04 -3.15
C LEU A 441 2.43 36.71 -2.11
N GLU A 442 2.95 37.71 -1.38
CA GLU A 442 2.18 38.57 -0.51
C GLU A 442 1.17 39.42 -1.31
N GLN A 443 1.58 40.01 -2.43
CA GLN A 443 0.69 40.73 -3.34
C GLN A 443 -0.35 39.80 -3.99
N PHE A 444 0.09 38.59 -4.38
CA PHE A 444 -0.81 37.58 -4.92
C PHE A 444 -1.91 37.20 -3.91
N THR A 445 -1.52 36.94 -2.67
CA THR A 445 -2.47 36.60 -1.59
C THR A 445 -3.44 37.78 -1.33
N ALA A 446 -2.91 39.01 -1.26
CA ALA A 446 -3.73 40.20 -1.09
C ALA A 446 -4.70 40.43 -2.27
N ARG A 447 -4.31 40.07 -3.50
CA ARG A 447 -5.20 40.15 -4.68
C ARG A 447 -6.33 39.13 -4.60
N LEU A 448 -6.02 37.86 -4.25
CA LEU A 448 -7.07 36.85 -4.01
C LEU A 448 -8.06 37.32 -2.94
N ASP A 449 -7.56 37.89 -1.84
CA ASP A 449 -8.37 38.42 -0.75
C ASP A 449 -9.27 39.58 -1.23
N LYS A 450 -8.74 40.51 -2.00
CA LYS A 450 -9.48 41.65 -2.57
C LYS A 450 -10.57 41.21 -3.53
N GLU A 451 -10.33 40.16 -4.30
CA GLU A 451 -11.29 39.59 -5.24
C GLU A 451 -12.27 38.63 -4.55
N GLY A 452 -12.15 38.40 -3.24
CA GLY A 452 -12.99 37.48 -2.49
C GLY A 452 -12.78 36.01 -2.87
N LEU A 453 -11.61 35.69 -3.46
CA LEU A 453 -11.26 34.34 -3.91
C LEU A 453 -10.44 33.61 -2.85
N GLU A 454 -10.64 32.30 -2.80
CA GLU A 454 -9.87 31.39 -1.93
C GLU A 454 -9.63 30.06 -2.64
N THR A 455 -8.37 29.60 -2.67
CA THR A 455 -8.06 28.25 -3.18
C THR A 455 -8.44 27.18 -2.16
N TRP A 456 -8.61 25.93 -2.62
CA TRP A 456 -8.81 24.79 -1.73
C TRP A 456 -7.62 24.58 -0.79
N GLY A 457 -6.39 24.88 -1.23
CA GLY A 457 -5.18 24.85 -0.39
C GLY A 457 -5.22 25.85 0.76
N GLN A 458 -5.64 27.10 0.49
CA GLN A 458 -5.86 28.11 1.55
C GLN A 458 -6.97 27.71 2.52
N ALA A 459 -8.08 27.20 1.99
CA ALA A 459 -9.19 26.72 2.85
C ALA A 459 -8.72 25.59 3.77
N ALA A 460 -7.95 24.64 3.26
CA ALA A 460 -7.39 23.55 4.05
C ALA A 460 -6.39 24.06 5.11
N GLU A 461 -5.53 25.04 4.78
CA GLU A 461 -4.58 25.64 5.74
C GLU A 461 -5.32 26.36 6.87
N ARG A 462 -6.35 27.17 6.54
CA ARG A 462 -7.15 27.84 7.54
C ARG A 462 -7.90 26.87 8.45
N ALA A 463 -8.47 25.81 7.88
CA ALA A 463 -9.12 24.75 8.65
C ALA A 463 -8.12 24.01 9.56
N ALA A 464 -6.93 23.73 9.07
CA ALA A 464 -5.86 23.11 9.86
C ALA A 464 -5.44 23.97 11.05
N ARG A 465 -5.32 25.28 10.86
CA ARG A 465 -4.99 26.22 11.92
C ARG A 465 -6.08 26.27 13.01
N LEU A 466 -7.36 26.34 12.61
CA LEU A 466 -8.49 26.33 13.54
C LEU A 466 -8.55 25.04 14.37
N GLU A 467 -8.33 23.88 13.74
CA GLU A 467 -8.30 22.61 14.47
C GLU A 467 -7.06 22.48 15.35
N ALA A 468 -5.88 23.01 14.93
CA ALA A 468 -4.70 23.06 15.77
C ALA A 468 -4.90 23.96 17.02
N GLU A 469 -5.57 25.11 16.88
CA GLU A 469 -5.96 25.96 18.01
C GLU A 469 -6.94 25.23 18.95
N ARG A 470 -7.89 24.49 18.38
CA ARG A 470 -8.82 23.66 19.15
C ARG A 470 -8.08 22.57 19.94
N ASP A 471 -7.17 21.84 19.29
CA ASP A 471 -6.36 20.79 19.91
C ASP A 471 -5.47 21.37 21.05
N ALA A 472 -4.85 22.53 20.83
CA ALA A 472 -4.09 23.22 21.86
C ALA A 472 -4.93 23.57 23.09
N LYS A 473 -6.18 24.05 22.89
CA LYS A 473 -7.12 24.32 24.01
C LYS A 473 -7.52 23.04 24.74
N ILE A 474 -7.74 21.93 24.02
CA ILE A 474 -8.05 20.63 24.62
C ILE A 474 -6.90 20.16 25.51
N ARG A 475 -5.65 20.20 24.97
CA ARG A 475 -4.45 19.79 25.74
C ARG A 475 -4.24 20.65 26.98
N ALA A 476 -4.30 21.97 26.83
CA ALA A 476 -4.16 22.88 27.97
C ALA A 476 -5.20 22.61 29.08
N ARG A 477 -6.43 22.26 28.68
CA ARG A 477 -7.47 21.87 29.66
C ARG A 477 -7.16 20.54 30.33
N GLN A 478 -6.65 19.56 29.62
CA GLN A 478 -6.25 18.27 30.18
C GLN A 478 -5.09 18.43 31.17
N GLU A 479 -4.03 19.15 30.76
CA GLU A 479 -2.89 19.48 31.64
C GLU A 479 -3.33 20.19 32.93
N HIS A 480 -4.24 21.16 32.78
CA HIS A 480 -4.79 21.85 33.95
C HIS A 480 -5.58 20.89 34.85
N LYS A 481 -6.42 20.02 34.29
CA LYS A 481 -7.18 19.03 35.05
C LYS A 481 -6.29 18.07 35.83
N GLU A 482 -5.20 17.61 35.19
CA GLU A 482 -4.19 16.76 35.82
C GLU A 482 -3.46 17.49 36.96
N ALA A 483 -3.05 18.74 36.76
CA ALA A 483 -2.36 19.57 37.73
C ALA A 483 -3.21 19.87 38.98
N VAL A 484 -4.54 19.94 38.87
CA VAL A 484 -5.47 20.25 39.96
C VAL A 484 -6.07 18.97 40.59
N GLY A 485 -5.51 17.79 40.32
CA GLY A 485 -5.93 16.52 40.95
C GLY A 485 -7.31 16.03 40.49
N GLY A 486 -7.68 16.29 39.24
CA GLY A 486 -8.88 15.72 38.60
C GLY A 486 -10.20 16.43 38.97
N LYS A 487 -10.19 17.45 39.81
CA LYS A 487 -11.38 18.26 40.07
C LYS A 487 -11.68 19.13 38.85
N ASP A 488 -12.78 18.83 38.14
CA ASP A 488 -13.32 19.76 37.16
C ASP A 488 -13.69 21.05 37.92
N LEU A 489 -12.93 22.11 37.67
CA LEU A 489 -13.38 23.43 38.08
C LEU A 489 -14.71 23.65 37.35
N ILE A 490 -15.79 23.86 38.12
CA ILE A 490 -17.07 24.25 37.55
C ILE A 490 -16.82 25.61 36.88
N HIS A 491 -16.47 25.58 35.61
CA HIS A 491 -16.40 26.80 34.84
C HIS A 491 -17.81 27.36 34.76
N ARG A 492 -18.00 28.54 35.29
CA ARG A 492 -19.17 29.36 34.93
C ARG A 492 -19.24 29.39 33.42
N ASP A 493 -20.43 29.06 32.91
CA ASP A 493 -20.74 29.12 31.50
C ASP A 493 -20.52 30.56 31.03
N ASP A 494 -19.37 30.85 30.46
CA ASP A 494 -19.04 32.16 29.87
C ASP A 494 -19.61 32.34 28.48
N GLY A 495 -20.51 31.44 28.07
CA GLY A 495 -21.09 31.41 26.72
C GLY A 495 -20.12 30.94 25.62
N SER A 496 -18.90 30.55 25.97
CA SER A 496 -17.87 30.18 24.98
C SER A 496 -18.03 28.76 24.42
N GLY A 497 -19.04 28.02 24.83
CA GLY A 497 -19.28 26.64 24.38
C GLY A 497 -18.22 25.63 24.85
N MET A 498 -17.35 26.00 25.77
CA MET A 498 -16.23 25.16 26.25
C MET A 498 -16.67 23.85 26.94
N ARG A 499 -17.93 23.72 27.29
CA ARG A 499 -18.48 22.49 27.92
C ARG A 499 -18.30 21.24 27.08
N PHE A 500 -18.14 21.39 25.73
CA PHE A 500 -18.06 20.30 24.77
C PHE A 500 -16.72 20.28 24.01
N LEU A 501 -15.67 20.85 24.58
CA LEU A 501 -14.38 20.87 23.92
C LEU A 501 -13.73 19.48 24.01
N HIS A 502 -13.83 18.73 22.91
CA HIS A 502 -13.21 17.43 22.73
C HIS A 502 -12.73 17.28 21.28
N HIS A 503 -11.86 16.32 21.01
CA HIS A 503 -11.48 15.97 19.64
C HIS A 503 -12.72 15.50 18.85
N ARG A 504 -12.73 15.78 17.55
CA ARG A 504 -13.89 15.46 16.70
C ARG A 504 -14.11 13.97 16.54
N TYR A 505 -13.01 13.24 16.40
CA TYR A 505 -13.03 11.81 16.14
C TYR A 505 -12.16 11.05 17.16
N ARG A 506 -12.48 9.79 17.34
CA ARG A 506 -11.68 8.84 18.10
C ARG A 506 -10.70 8.11 17.19
N HIS A 507 -11.13 7.81 15.96
CA HIS A 507 -10.32 7.14 14.95
C HIS A 507 -10.52 7.83 13.60
N ILE A 508 -9.46 7.94 12.83
CA ILE A 508 -9.49 8.46 11.45
C ILE A 508 -8.84 7.44 10.54
N VAL A 509 -9.55 7.06 9.49
CA VAL A 509 -9.07 6.20 8.42
C VAL A 509 -8.99 7.03 7.14
N VAL A 510 -7.81 7.02 6.52
CA VAL A 510 -7.52 7.80 5.30
C VAL A 510 -7.26 6.84 4.16
N ASP A 511 -8.01 6.95 3.08
CA ASP A 511 -7.74 6.23 1.83
C ASP A 511 -7.20 7.18 0.77
N GLU A 512 -6.39 6.68 -0.17
CA GLU A 512 -5.66 7.47 -1.18
C GLU A 512 -4.78 8.58 -0.55
N ALA A 513 -4.08 8.23 0.50
CA ALA A 513 -3.29 9.11 1.36
C ALA A 513 -2.22 9.93 0.62
N GLN A 514 -1.68 9.42 -0.50
CA GLN A 514 -0.64 10.07 -1.30
C GLN A 514 -1.09 11.37 -1.97
N ASP A 515 -2.40 11.67 -1.99
CA ASP A 515 -2.94 12.87 -2.63
C ASP A 515 -3.24 14.01 -1.64
N LEU A 516 -3.11 13.76 -0.35
CA LEU A 516 -3.41 14.75 0.66
C LEU A 516 -2.29 15.78 0.79
N ARG A 517 -2.67 17.06 0.92
CA ARG A 517 -1.75 18.18 1.18
C ARG A 517 -1.27 18.15 2.65
N ALA A 518 -0.13 18.80 2.92
CA ALA A 518 0.37 18.95 4.31
C ALA A 518 -0.67 19.59 5.25
N ALA A 519 -1.44 20.56 4.75
CA ALA A 519 -2.53 21.17 5.51
C ALA A 519 -3.63 20.17 5.90
N HIS A 520 -3.98 19.24 5.01
CA HIS A 520 -4.95 18.19 5.31
C HIS A 520 -4.46 17.29 6.44
N TRP A 521 -3.19 16.88 6.40
CA TRP A 521 -2.59 16.05 7.45
C TRP A 521 -2.54 16.74 8.79
N LYS A 522 -2.17 18.02 8.83
CA LYS A 522 -2.21 18.85 10.06
C LYS A 522 -3.62 18.94 10.63
N MET A 523 -4.62 19.16 9.76
CA MET A 523 -6.04 19.21 10.16
C MET A 523 -6.49 17.88 10.74
N LEU A 524 -6.24 16.75 10.06
CA LEU A 524 -6.62 15.42 10.53
C LEU A 524 -5.91 15.06 11.84
N ARG A 525 -4.60 15.38 11.97
CA ARG A 525 -3.86 15.12 13.21
C ARG A 525 -4.47 15.86 14.42
N ALA A 526 -4.91 17.09 14.22
CA ALA A 526 -5.53 17.91 15.26
C ALA A 526 -6.98 17.48 15.60
N MET A 527 -7.65 16.73 14.73
CA MET A 527 -9.04 16.27 14.94
C MET A 527 -9.17 15.03 15.81
N VAL A 528 -8.07 14.32 16.07
CA VAL A 528 -8.04 13.07 16.84
C VAL A 528 -7.00 13.14 17.95
N ALA A 529 -7.31 12.63 19.13
CA ALA A 529 -6.34 12.53 20.23
C ALA A 529 -5.21 11.56 19.86
N PRO A 530 -3.93 11.88 20.14
CA PRO A 530 -2.86 10.91 20.03
C PRO A 530 -3.14 9.69 20.94
N GLY A 531 -3.05 8.49 20.38
CA GLY A 531 -3.32 7.28 21.15
C GLY A 531 -3.53 6.05 20.29
N PRO A 532 -3.91 4.92 20.88
CA PRO A 532 -4.12 3.68 20.16
C PRO A 532 -5.13 3.83 19.03
N ASP A 533 -4.75 3.31 17.84
CA ASP A 533 -5.60 3.27 16.64
C ASP A 533 -6.14 4.65 16.19
N ASP A 534 -5.44 5.72 16.48
CA ASP A 534 -5.87 7.08 16.20
C ASP A 534 -5.95 7.38 14.70
N LEU A 535 -4.92 7.03 13.93
CA LEU A 535 -4.85 7.23 12.48
C LEU A 535 -4.51 5.91 11.78
N PHE A 536 -5.29 5.55 10.75
CA PHE A 536 -4.97 4.45 9.85
C PHE A 536 -4.89 4.98 8.42
N ILE A 537 -3.75 4.78 7.77
CA ILE A 537 -3.38 5.46 6.52
C ILE A 537 -3.20 4.41 5.43
N ALA A 538 -4.02 4.46 4.39
CA ALA A 538 -3.91 3.62 3.20
C ALA A 538 -3.51 4.46 1.98
N GLY A 539 -2.48 4.02 1.24
CA GLY A 539 -2.02 4.79 0.09
C GLY A 539 -0.99 4.06 -0.78
N ASP A 540 -0.73 4.62 -1.95
CA ASP A 540 0.21 4.10 -2.94
C ASP A 540 0.96 5.25 -3.60
N THR A 541 2.24 5.34 -3.35
CA THR A 541 3.09 6.43 -3.83
C THR A 541 3.22 6.45 -5.36
N HIS A 542 3.20 5.28 -6.02
CA HIS A 542 3.26 5.16 -7.48
C HIS A 542 1.96 5.62 -8.16
N GLN A 543 0.86 5.75 -7.40
CA GLN A 543 -0.40 6.31 -7.87
C GLN A 543 -0.55 7.81 -7.56
N ARG A 544 0.54 8.50 -7.21
CA ARG A 544 0.55 9.95 -7.02
C ARG A 544 0.46 10.67 -8.37
N ILE A 545 -0.69 11.22 -8.67
CA ILE A 545 -0.95 11.99 -9.89
C ILE A 545 -1.12 13.49 -9.64
N TYR A 546 -1.13 13.90 -8.37
CA TYR A 546 -1.16 15.29 -7.93
C TYR A 546 0.20 15.67 -7.32
N ASP A 547 0.59 16.92 -7.47
CA ASP A 547 1.93 17.41 -7.13
C ASP A 547 2.08 17.72 -5.63
N GLN A 548 1.75 16.74 -4.77
CA GLN A 548 1.82 16.87 -3.32
C GLN A 548 2.90 15.93 -2.78
N GLN A 549 4.00 16.51 -2.28
CA GLN A 549 5.04 15.76 -1.57
C GLN A 549 4.97 16.11 -0.08
N VAL A 550 4.53 15.16 0.73
CA VAL A 550 4.41 15.34 2.18
C VAL A 550 5.05 14.16 2.87
N THR A 551 6.01 14.44 3.74
CA THR A 551 6.53 13.47 4.69
C THR A 551 5.68 13.53 5.97
N LEU A 552 5.11 12.41 6.40
CA LEU A 552 4.18 12.34 7.54
C LEU A 552 4.83 12.78 8.85
N SER A 553 6.13 12.51 9.04
CA SER A 553 6.88 12.93 10.24
C SER A 553 6.92 14.45 10.39
N THR A 554 6.98 15.20 9.27
CA THR A 554 7.01 16.68 9.30
C THR A 554 5.70 17.32 9.75
N VAL A 555 4.61 16.57 9.71
CA VAL A 555 3.28 17.00 10.18
C VAL A 555 2.85 16.33 11.48
N GLY A 556 3.80 15.74 12.22
CA GLY A 556 3.57 15.15 13.54
C GLY A 556 2.91 13.77 13.52
N ILE A 557 3.00 13.04 12.40
CA ILE A 557 2.46 11.69 12.26
C ILE A 557 3.63 10.71 12.13
N ASN A 558 3.93 9.98 13.19
CA ASN A 558 4.98 8.97 13.20
C ASN A 558 4.39 7.58 12.94
N ILE A 559 4.81 6.93 11.86
CA ILE A 559 4.36 5.60 11.42
C ILE A 559 5.46 4.53 11.52
N ARG A 560 6.66 4.86 12.05
CA ARG A 560 7.77 3.90 12.15
C ARG A 560 7.35 2.66 12.93
N GLY A 561 7.72 1.48 12.46
CA GLY A 561 7.33 0.18 13.03
C GLY A 561 5.83 -0.17 12.91
N ARG A 562 5.02 0.72 12.30
CA ARG A 562 3.58 0.53 12.09
C ARG A 562 3.17 0.68 10.63
N SER A 563 4.12 0.48 9.73
CA SER A 563 3.89 0.38 8.27
C SER A 563 3.86 -1.07 7.84
N ALA A 564 2.92 -1.40 6.95
CA ALA A 564 2.85 -2.69 6.29
C ALA A 564 2.69 -2.49 4.78
N ARG A 565 3.32 -3.37 3.98
CA ARG A 565 3.27 -3.31 2.52
C ARG A 565 2.51 -4.49 1.95
N LEU A 566 1.52 -4.21 1.11
CA LEU A 566 0.77 -5.21 0.35
C LEU A 566 1.38 -5.36 -1.04
N THR A 567 1.85 -6.54 -1.38
CA THR A 567 2.51 -6.83 -2.67
C THR A 567 1.68 -7.72 -3.59
N LEU A 568 0.62 -8.36 -3.06
CA LEU A 568 -0.21 -9.30 -3.80
C LEU A 568 -1.48 -8.61 -4.31
N SER A 569 -1.62 -8.53 -5.64
CA SER A 569 -2.81 -8.00 -6.30
C SER A 569 -3.84 -9.12 -6.48
N TYR A 570 -5.07 -8.82 -6.08
CA TYR A 570 -6.24 -9.71 -6.22
C TYR A 570 -7.24 -9.21 -7.28
N ARG A 571 -6.94 -8.10 -7.96
CA ARG A 571 -7.91 -7.39 -8.79
C ARG A 571 -7.51 -7.20 -10.24
N THR A 572 -6.22 -7.15 -10.50
CA THR A 572 -5.68 -6.94 -11.83
C THR A 572 -4.95 -8.20 -12.25
N THR A 573 -5.16 -8.71 -13.44
CA THR A 573 -4.47 -9.90 -13.92
C THR A 573 -2.95 -9.70 -13.95
N ARG A 574 -2.20 -10.80 -13.87
CA ARG A 574 -0.74 -10.79 -13.89
C ARG A 574 -0.20 -10.12 -15.16
N GLU A 575 -0.83 -10.38 -16.28
CA GLU A 575 -0.45 -9.88 -17.58
C GLU A 575 -0.61 -8.36 -17.68
N ILE A 576 -1.73 -7.83 -17.18
CA ILE A 576 -1.97 -6.38 -17.09
C ILE A 576 -1.01 -5.74 -16.10
N LEU A 577 -0.88 -6.30 -14.89
CA LEU A 577 0.02 -5.76 -13.86
C LEU A 577 1.47 -5.72 -14.34
N SER A 578 1.97 -6.82 -14.93
CA SER A 578 3.34 -6.87 -15.44
C SER A 578 3.60 -5.82 -16.51
N ARG A 579 2.64 -5.57 -17.41
CA ARG A 579 2.77 -4.55 -18.45
C ARG A 579 2.71 -3.15 -17.85
N ALA A 580 1.81 -2.90 -16.91
CA ALA A 580 1.68 -1.61 -16.23
C ALA A 580 2.94 -1.27 -15.39
N LEU A 581 3.54 -2.25 -14.72
CA LEU A 581 4.77 -2.05 -13.95
C LEU A 581 5.93 -1.55 -14.83
N ARG A 582 6.03 -1.99 -16.08
CA ARG A 582 7.05 -1.49 -17.03
C ARG A 582 6.91 0.01 -17.34
N VAL A 583 5.70 0.56 -17.26
CA VAL A 583 5.47 2.01 -17.48
C VAL A 583 6.15 2.85 -16.39
N VAL A 584 6.16 2.36 -15.15
CA VAL A 584 6.73 3.05 -13.98
C VAL A 584 8.09 2.50 -13.56
N ASP A 585 8.62 1.54 -14.31
CA ASP A 585 9.99 1.05 -14.12
C ASP A 585 11.00 2.15 -14.43
N LEU A 586 11.84 2.46 -13.44
CA LEU A 586 12.86 3.50 -13.50
C LEU A 586 14.29 2.93 -13.51
N THR A 587 14.43 1.62 -13.72
CA THR A 587 15.75 0.96 -13.77
C THR A 587 16.67 1.67 -14.77
N GLY A 588 17.84 2.08 -14.29
CA GLY A 588 18.82 2.83 -15.08
C GLY A 588 18.52 4.32 -15.25
N LYS A 589 17.57 4.89 -14.51
CA LYS A 589 17.27 6.33 -14.49
C LYS A 589 17.59 6.94 -13.13
N ASP A 590 18.09 8.17 -13.13
CA ASP A 590 18.31 8.96 -11.90
C ASP A 590 16.99 9.52 -11.36
N LEU A 591 15.97 8.68 -11.26
CA LEU A 591 14.62 9.01 -10.81
C LEU A 591 14.20 8.01 -9.73
N ALA A 592 13.50 8.47 -8.70
CA ALA A 592 12.94 7.63 -7.65
C ALA A 592 11.56 8.14 -7.22
N TYR A 593 10.72 7.24 -6.73
CA TYR A 593 9.46 7.59 -6.09
C TYR A 593 9.71 7.82 -4.59
N ASP A 594 9.54 9.07 -4.13
CA ASP A 594 9.63 9.40 -2.70
C ASP A 594 8.39 8.89 -1.97
N ASP A 595 8.57 8.15 -0.91
CA ASP A 595 7.49 7.65 -0.07
C ASP A 595 7.05 8.68 1.00
N LEU A 596 5.95 8.38 1.71
CA LEU A 596 5.40 9.23 2.77
C LEU A 596 6.24 9.20 4.07
N ASP A 597 7.21 8.30 4.19
CA ASP A 597 8.10 8.13 5.36
C ASP A 597 9.57 8.52 5.12
N ASP A 598 9.85 9.29 4.07
CA ASP A 598 11.20 9.68 3.60
C ASP A 598 12.04 8.55 2.96
N SER A 599 11.49 7.36 2.80
CA SER A 599 12.15 6.28 2.05
C SER A 599 11.87 6.38 0.54
N THR A 600 12.59 5.62 -0.26
CA THR A 600 12.27 5.41 -1.67
C THR A 600 11.36 4.18 -1.79
N ASP A 601 10.25 4.33 -2.50
CA ASP A 601 9.36 3.21 -2.77
C ASP A 601 9.80 2.47 -4.04
N THR A 602 9.95 1.15 -3.95
CA THR A 602 10.28 0.28 -5.08
C THR A 602 9.07 -0.57 -5.46
N LEU A 603 9.04 -1.05 -6.71
CA LEU A 603 7.97 -1.93 -7.19
C LEU A 603 8.30 -3.42 -7.01
N ASP A 604 9.35 -3.72 -6.27
CA ASP A 604 9.82 -5.07 -6.07
C ASP A 604 8.79 -5.93 -5.32
N GLY A 605 8.63 -7.17 -5.77
CA GLY A 605 7.74 -8.14 -5.17
C GLY A 605 6.25 -8.00 -5.52
N TYR A 606 5.84 -7.01 -6.32
CA TYR A 606 4.45 -6.94 -6.78
C TYR A 606 4.11 -8.08 -7.73
N ARG A 607 3.02 -8.78 -7.43
CA ARG A 607 2.54 -9.92 -8.22
C ARG A 607 1.02 -10.01 -8.17
N SER A 608 0.40 -10.70 -9.12
CA SER A 608 -1.03 -10.97 -9.11
C SER A 608 -1.31 -12.47 -9.08
N VAL A 609 -2.39 -12.84 -8.39
CA VAL A 609 -2.94 -14.21 -8.37
C VAL A 609 -3.85 -14.48 -9.56
N LEU A 610 -4.40 -13.43 -10.17
CA LEU A 610 -5.30 -13.55 -11.31
C LEU A 610 -4.50 -13.70 -12.61
N ARG A 611 -5.03 -14.48 -13.54
CA ARG A 611 -4.52 -14.62 -14.91
C ARG A 611 -5.58 -14.17 -15.89
N GLY A 612 -5.12 -13.61 -17.02
CA GLY A 612 -6.01 -13.13 -18.07
C GLY A 612 -5.25 -12.98 -19.40
N PRO A 613 -5.91 -12.46 -20.42
CA PRO A 613 -5.27 -12.18 -21.69
C PRO A 613 -4.18 -11.12 -21.52
N ALA A 614 -3.14 -11.21 -22.37
CA ALA A 614 -2.15 -10.15 -22.46
C ALA A 614 -2.83 -8.84 -22.91
N PRO A 615 -2.38 -7.67 -22.40
CA PRO A 615 -2.87 -6.39 -22.89
C PRO A 615 -2.69 -6.25 -24.39
N ASP A 616 -3.74 -5.83 -25.07
CA ASP A 616 -3.77 -5.61 -26.50
C ASP A 616 -3.17 -4.23 -26.82
N LEU A 617 -2.05 -4.20 -27.54
CA LEU A 617 -1.34 -2.98 -27.94
C LEU A 617 -1.51 -2.79 -29.46
N VAL A 618 -2.18 -1.72 -29.88
CA VAL A 618 -2.60 -1.56 -31.27
C VAL A 618 -2.21 -0.19 -31.83
N GLY A 619 -1.38 -0.19 -32.86
CA GLY A 619 -1.14 0.95 -33.73
C GLY A 619 -2.23 1.08 -34.78
N CYS A 620 -2.67 2.29 -35.05
CA CYS A 620 -3.69 2.66 -36.02
C CYS A 620 -3.14 3.69 -37.01
N ASP A 621 -3.70 3.74 -38.21
CA ASP A 621 -3.23 4.62 -39.28
C ASP A 621 -3.65 6.09 -39.03
N SER A 622 -4.79 6.29 -38.38
CA SER A 622 -5.34 7.61 -38.05
C SER A 622 -6.19 7.56 -36.80
N TRP A 623 -6.54 8.74 -36.28
CA TRP A 623 -7.47 8.85 -35.15
C TRP A 623 -8.86 8.26 -35.48
N GLU A 624 -9.35 8.43 -36.71
CA GLU A 624 -10.64 7.88 -37.13
C GLU A 624 -10.58 6.34 -37.21
N ASP A 625 -9.50 5.74 -37.75
CA ASP A 625 -9.28 4.30 -37.75
C ASP A 625 -9.22 3.74 -36.33
N GLU A 626 -8.56 4.48 -35.42
CA GLU A 626 -8.48 4.09 -34.00
C GLU A 626 -9.87 4.03 -33.37
N LEU A 627 -10.73 5.02 -33.63
CA LEU A 627 -12.10 5.07 -33.14
C LEU A 627 -13.01 3.98 -33.74
N ASP A 628 -12.86 3.65 -35.02
CA ASP A 628 -13.61 2.59 -35.67
C ASP A 628 -13.25 1.21 -35.10
N ARG A 629 -11.96 0.96 -34.88
CA ARG A 629 -11.47 -0.27 -34.22
C ARG A 629 -11.90 -0.32 -32.75
N LEU A 630 -11.93 0.82 -32.05
CA LEU A 630 -12.44 0.89 -30.69
C LEU A 630 -13.93 0.49 -30.66
N ALA A 631 -14.75 1.04 -31.53
CA ALA A 631 -16.18 0.71 -31.62
C ALA A 631 -16.43 -0.79 -31.82
N THR A 632 -15.64 -1.42 -32.71
CA THR A 632 -15.69 -2.87 -32.98
C THR A 632 -15.39 -3.67 -31.73
N VAL A 633 -14.30 -3.33 -31.01
CA VAL A 633 -13.89 -4.03 -29.78
C VAL A 633 -14.90 -3.84 -28.65
N LEU A 634 -15.43 -2.63 -28.48
CA LEU A 634 -16.43 -2.39 -27.43
C LEU A 634 -17.74 -3.15 -27.68
N THR A 635 -18.14 -3.29 -28.95
CA THR A 635 -19.29 -4.12 -29.31
C THR A 635 -19.06 -5.58 -28.92
N ALA A 636 -17.90 -6.15 -29.25
CA ALA A 636 -17.54 -7.51 -28.87
C ALA A 636 -17.48 -7.68 -27.34
N TRP A 637 -16.92 -6.70 -26.61
CA TRP A 637 -16.86 -6.75 -25.16
C TRP A 637 -18.25 -6.70 -24.50
N ARG A 638 -19.16 -5.91 -25.04
CA ARG A 638 -20.55 -5.84 -24.56
C ARG A 638 -21.26 -7.19 -24.74
N GLU A 639 -21.13 -7.80 -25.90
CA GLU A 639 -21.70 -9.12 -26.20
C GLU A 639 -21.12 -10.21 -25.28
N GLU A 640 -19.81 -10.22 -25.10
CA GLU A 640 -19.13 -11.18 -24.21
C GLU A 640 -19.65 -11.08 -22.76
N ILE A 641 -19.79 -9.84 -22.22
CA ILE A 641 -20.31 -9.63 -20.86
C ILE A 641 -21.79 -10.03 -20.80
N ALA A 642 -22.59 -9.66 -21.78
CA ALA A 642 -24.01 -9.96 -21.81
C ALA A 642 -24.31 -11.47 -21.93
N THR A 643 -23.47 -12.22 -22.65
CA THR A 643 -23.64 -13.68 -22.87
C THR A 643 -22.94 -14.52 -21.81
N GLY A 644 -22.04 -13.96 -21.00
CA GLY A 644 -21.26 -14.68 -19.98
C GLY A 644 -20.30 -15.69 -20.60
N ASN A 645 -19.07 -15.28 -20.99
CA ASN A 645 -17.96 -16.12 -21.46
C ASN A 645 -18.37 -17.40 -22.22
N GLY A 646 -18.93 -17.24 -23.43
CA GLY A 646 -19.27 -18.38 -24.29
C GLY A 646 -20.59 -19.07 -23.99
N GLY A 647 -21.51 -18.44 -23.29
CA GLY A 647 -22.89 -18.96 -23.08
C GLY A 647 -23.10 -19.88 -21.89
N ALA A 648 -22.07 -20.10 -21.07
CA ALA A 648 -22.15 -20.98 -19.91
C ALA A 648 -22.43 -20.25 -18.57
N GLY A 649 -22.45 -18.91 -18.56
CA GLY A 649 -22.66 -18.10 -17.37
C GLY A 649 -23.96 -17.30 -17.35
N PRO A 650 -24.37 -16.74 -16.20
CA PRO A 650 -25.57 -15.90 -16.12
C PRO A 650 -25.41 -14.63 -16.96
N ARG A 651 -26.46 -14.23 -17.67
CA ARG A 651 -26.47 -12.95 -18.38
C ARG A 651 -26.23 -11.79 -17.43
N ARG A 652 -25.28 -10.92 -17.76
CA ARG A 652 -24.90 -9.75 -16.92
C ARG A 652 -25.16 -8.46 -17.65
N ASP A 653 -25.51 -7.42 -16.88
CA ASP A 653 -25.60 -6.05 -17.39
C ASP A 653 -24.18 -5.49 -17.62
N PRO A 654 -23.80 -5.08 -18.83
CA PRO A 654 -22.48 -4.51 -19.11
C PRO A 654 -22.28 -3.12 -18.50
N ARG A 655 -23.33 -2.46 -18.00
CA ARG A 655 -23.26 -1.10 -17.44
C ARG A 655 -22.26 -0.99 -16.31
N GLY A 656 -21.35 -0.02 -16.44
CA GLY A 656 -20.30 0.23 -15.47
C GLY A 656 -19.18 -0.84 -15.42
N SER A 657 -19.19 -1.79 -16.37
CA SER A 657 -18.14 -2.82 -16.49
C SER A 657 -17.09 -2.45 -17.54
N ILE A 658 -17.42 -1.59 -18.50
CA ILE A 658 -16.55 -1.19 -19.63
C ILE A 658 -16.26 0.31 -19.53
N ALA A 659 -15.01 0.68 -19.84
CA ALA A 659 -14.63 2.08 -19.89
C ALA A 659 -13.62 2.38 -21.00
N VAL A 660 -13.62 3.64 -21.43
CA VAL A 660 -12.67 4.23 -22.38
C VAL A 660 -11.97 5.40 -21.70
N CYS A 661 -10.66 5.34 -21.67
CA CYS A 661 -9.78 6.31 -21.04
C CYS A 661 -8.99 7.08 -22.10
N VAL A 662 -8.99 8.41 -22.01
CA VAL A 662 -8.24 9.30 -22.92
C VAL A 662 -7.34 10.26 -22.13
N ALA A 663 -6.32 10.83 -22.79
CA ALA A 663 -5.42 11.77 -22.14
C ALA A 663 -6.04 13.17 -22.00
N GLU A 664 -6.78 13.64 -23.00
CA GLU A 664 -7.23 15.02 -23.15
C GLU A 664 -8.75 15.13 -23.15
N ARG A 665 -9.25 16.28 -22.70
CA ARG A 665 -10.69 16.51 -22.54
C ARG A 665 -11.43 16.54 -23.87
N ASP A 666 -10.80 17.10 -24.91
CA ASP A 666 -11.42 17.21 -26.24
C ASP A 666 -11.62 15.83 -26.87
N MET A 667 -10.70 14.89 -26.59
CA MET A 667 -10.83 13.50 -27.04
C MET A 667 -12.06 12.80 -26.42
N VAL A 668 -12.47 13.17 -25.19
CA VAL A 668 -13.70 12.61 -24.55
C VAL A 668 -14.90 12.85 -25.45
N SER A 669 -15.10 14.10 -25.89
CA SER A 669 -16.24 14.47 -26.73
C SER A 669 -16.21 13.77 -28.07
N GLN A 670 -15.02 13.63 -28.68
CA GLN A 670 -14.86 12.94 -29.97
C GLN A 670 -15.17 11.45 -29.84
N VAL A 671 -14.65 10.76 -28.84
CA VAL A 671 -14.93 9.34 -28.54
C VAL A 671 -16.43 9.14 -28.31
N MET A 672 -17.04 9.96 -27.44
CA MET A 672 -18.47 9.83 -27.14
C MET A 672 -19.34 10.02 -28.40
N PHE A 673 -19.05 11.04 -29.20
CA PHE A 673 -19.76 11.31 -30.42
C PHE A 673 -19.65 10.14 -31.40
N HIS A 674 -18.43 9.62 -31.63
CA HIS A 674 -18.18 8.51 -32.55
C HIS A 674 -18.91 7.23 -32.12
N LEU A 675 -18.80 6.85 -30.84
CA LEU A 675 -19.44 5.64 -30.31
C LEU A 675 -20.98 5.73 -30.37
N ALA A 676 -21.54 6.88 -30.07
CA ALA A 676 -22.99 7.07 -30.10
C ALA A 676 -23.54 7.07 -31.54
N THR A 677 -22.85 7.75 -32.48
CA THR A 677 -23.38 7.97 -33.85
C THR A 677 -23.05 6.81 -34.79
N LYS A 678 -21.83 6.24 -34.72
CA LYS A 678 -21.42 5.17 -35.65
C LYS A 678 -21.64 3.76 -35.11
N ALA A 679 -21.53 3.55 -33.80
CA ALA A 679 -21.67 2.22 -33.21
C ALA A 679 -22.99 2.00 -32.43
N GLY A 680 -23.78 3.04 -32.23
CA GLY A 680 -25.02 2.94 -31.42
C GLY A 680 -24.78 2.52 -29.97
N ILE A 681 -23.57 2.79 -29.43
CA ILE A 681 -23.19 2.45 -28.06
C ILE A 681 -23.61 3.60 -27.15
N THR A 682 -24.39 3.30 -26.11
CA THR A 682 -24.75 4.27 -25.10
C THR A 682 -23.55 4.57 -24.19
N VAL A 683 -23.17 5.84 -24.10
CA VAL A 683 -21.98 6.28 -23.36
C VAL A 683 -22.35 7.26 -22.24
N ALA A 684 -21.61 7.20 -21.12
CA ALA A 684 -21.72 8.15 -20.03
C ALA A 684 -20.37 8.85 -19.82
N GLU A 685 -20.37 10.19 -19.80
CA GLU A 685 -19.17 10.95 -19.47
C GLU A 685 -18.80 10.76 -18.00
N LEU A 686 -17.57 10.37 -17.74
CA LEU A 686 -17.05 10.26 -16.38
C LEU A 686 -16.59 11.63 -15.89
N THR A 687 -17.43 12.27 -15.09
CA THR A 687 -17.18 13.60 -14.52
C THR A 687 -16.54 13.52 -13.14
N LYS A 688 -16.26 14.66 -12.52
CA LYS A 688 -15.77 14.73 -11.12
C LYS A 688 -16.80 14.24 -10.09
N ASP A 689 -18.07 14.24 -10.45
CA ASP A 689 -19.18 13.86 -9.56
C ASP A 689 -19.71 12.44 -9.89
N GLY A 690 -19.06 11.72 -10.80
CA GLY A 690 -19.44 10.38 -11.26
C GLY A 690 -19.82 10.33 -12.74
N PRO A 691 -20.32 9.18 -13.20
CA PRO A 691 -20.86 9.04 -14.54
C PRO A 691 -22.09 9.96 -14.72
N LYS A 692 -22.12 10.69 -15.83
CA LYS A 692 -23.24 11.55 -16.19
C LYS A 692 -24.18 10.78 -17.12
N GLY A 693 -25.29 10.31 -16.61
CA GLY A 693 -26.24 9.48 -17.35
C GLY A 693 -26.04 7.98 -17.10
N ASP A 694 -26.85 7.17 -17.77
CA ASP A 694 -26.97 5.72 -17.60
C ASP A 694 -26.40 4.97 -18.81
N GLY A 695 -25.26 5.44 -19.31
CA GLY A 695 -24.58 4.81 -20.45
C GLY A 695 -23.88 3.50 -20.05
N GLU A 696 -23.84 2.54 -20.99
CA GLU A 696 -23.20 1.25 -20.79
C GLU A 696 -21.68 1.36 -20.69
N VAL A 697 -21.08 2.31 -21.41
CA VAL A 697 -19.63 2.53 -21.46
C VAL A 697 -19.31 3.90 -20.85
N HIS A 698 -18.42 3.90 -19.89
CA HIS A 698 -17.95 5.14 -19.27
C HIS A 698 -16.77 5.71 -20.07
N VAL A 699 -16.82 7.00 -20.41
CA VAL A 699 -15.74 7.69 -21.16
C VAL A 699 -15.21 8.86 -20.33
N GLY A 700 -13.89 8.97 -20.17
CA GLY A 700 -13.31 10.07 -19.39
C GLY A 700 -11.80 10.22 -19.55
N THR A 701 -11.25 11.30 -18.95
CA THR A 701 -9.80 11.51 -18.91
C THR A 701 -9.16 10.64 -17.85
N MET A 702 -7.88 10.28 -18.02
CA MET A 702 -7.12 9.42 -17.10
C MET A 702 -7.26 9.83 -15.62
N HIS A 703 -7.30 11.12 -15.30
CA HIS A 703 -7.46 11.61 -13.93
C HIS A 703 -8.79 11.21 -13.29
N ARG A 704 -9.83 10.96 -14.09
CA ARG A 704 -11.18 10.59 -13.60
C ARG A 704 -11.27 9.12 -13.20
N PHE A 705 -10.34 8.30 -13.67
CA PHE A 705 -10.30 6.87 -13.40
C PHE A 705 -9.67 6.52 -12.05
N LYS A 706 -9.02 7.46 -11.39
CA LYS A 706 -8.40 7.19 -10.09
C LYS A 706 -9.44 6.72 -9.06
N GLY A 707 -9.14 5.60 -8.39
CA GLY A 707 -10.02 4.98 -7.40
C GLY A 707 -11.17 4.15 -7.98
N LEU A 708 -11.37 4.16 -9.31
CA LEU A 708 -12.39 3.35 -9.98
C LEU A 708 -11.81 2.05 -10.51
N GLU A 709 -12.69 1.09 -10.85
CA GLU A 709 -12.32 -0.23 -11.36
C GLU A 709 -13.32 -0.67 -12.41
N TYR A 710 -12.80 -1.25 -13.49
CA TYR A 710 -13.59 -1.75 -14.61
C TYR A 710 -13.17 -3.16 -14.98
N GLN A 711 -14.11 -3.95 -15.45
CA GLN A 711 -13.81 -5.28 -15.94
C GLN A 711 -12.94 -5.21 -17.20
N LYS A 712 -13.30 -4.34 -18.14
CA LYS A 712 -12.59 -4.11 -19.38
C LYS A 712 -12.34 -2.62 -19.60
N LEU A 713 -11.13 -2.27 -19.99
CA LEU A 713 -10.73 -0.87 -20.19
C LEU A 713 -9.95 -0.71 -21.51
N ALA A 714 -10.31 0.32 -22.26
CA ALA A 714 -9.53 0.78 -23.40
C ALA A 714 -8.87 2.14 -23.09
N ILE A 715 -7.57 2.27 -23.32
CA ILE A 715 -6.85 3.54 -23.34
C ILE A 715 -6.61 3.89 -24.80
N VAL A 716 -7.14 5.02 -25.26
CA VAL A 716 -7.04 5.45 -26.66
C VAL A 716 -6.28 6.76 -26.81
N GLY A 717 -5.62 6.94 -27.94
CA GLY A 717 -4.76 8.10 -28.21
C GLY A 717 -3.48 8.11 -27.40
N ALA A 718 -2.94 6.93 -27.05
CA ALA A 718 -1.71 6.79 -26.26
C ALA A 718 -0.45 7.02 -27.12
N ARG A 719 -0.34 8.19 -27.75
CA ARG A 719 0.74 8.53 -28.67
C ARG A 719 1.79 9.49 -28.07
N ASP A 720 2.94 9.54 -28.71
CA ASP A 720 3.98 10.53 -28.44
C ASP A 720 3.44 11.96 -28.60
N GLY A 721 3.86 12.87 -27.72
CA GLY A 721 3.37 14.25 -27.66
C GLY A 721 2.07 14.45 -26.89
N VAL A 722 1.28 13.38 -26.67
CA VAL A 722 0.06 13.37 -25.85
C VAL A 722 0.31 12.71 -24.50
N ILE A 723 0.99 11.58 -24.49
CA ILE A 723 1.46 10.87 -23.29
C ILE A 723 2.93 10.52 -23.46
N PRO A 724 3.85 11.27 -22.84
CA PRO A 724 3.66 12.53 -22.10
C PRO A 724 3.34 13.72 -23.03
N ARG A 725 2.93 14.83 -22.42
CA ARG A 725 2.85 16.12 -23.12
C ARG A 725 4.27 16.67 -23.32
N THR A 726 4.91 16.24 -24.37
CA THR A 726 6.34 16.50 -24.65
C THR A 726 6.67 17.97 -24.67
N GLU A 727 5.79 18.83 -25.22
CA GLU A 727 6.00 20.29 -25.23
C GLU A 727 6.10 20.91 -23.83
N ILE A 728 5.33 20.39 -22.86
CA ILE A 728 5.38 20.86 -21.48
C ILE A 728 6.65 20.37 -20.80
N LEU A 729 7.01 19.11 -21.01
CA LEU A 729 8.21 18.51 -20.42
C LEU A 729 9.49 19.20 -20.92
N GLU A 730 9.63 19.41 -22.21
CA GLU A 730 10.84 19.98 -22.81
C GLU A 730 11.15 21.40 -22.32
N ARG A 731 10.12 22.18 -21.91
CA ARG A 731 10.34 23.50 -21.30
C ARG A 731 11.21 23.44 -20.04
N TYR A 732 11.13 22.33 -19.28
CA TYR A 732 11.82 22.19 -18.00
C TYR A 732 13.13 21.42 -18.09
N ARG A 733 13.41 20.75 -19.21
CA ARG A 733 14.59 19.89 -19.36
C ARG A 733 15.89 20.60 -18.98
N THR A 734 16.07 21.85 -19.44
CA THR A 734 17.27 22.65 -19.18
C THR A 734 17.07 23.69 -18.09
N THR A 735 15.84 24.20 -17.91
CA THR A 735 15.56 25.31 -16.98
C THR A 735 15.31 24.83 -15.56
N ASP A 736 14.68 23.67 -15.39
CA ASP A 736 14.44 23.04 -14.08
C ASP A 736 14.41 21.49 -14.21
N PRO A 737 15.59 20.84 -14.21
CA PRO A 737 15.70 19.38 -14.40
C PRO A 737 14.91 18.56 -13.38
N ARG A 738 14.77 19.05 -12.14
CA ARG A 738 13.98 18.34 -11.12
C ARG A 738 12.48 18.43 -11.38
N ARG A 739 12.02 19.57 -11.90
CA ARG A 739 10.63 19.69 -12.34
C ARG A 739 10.37 18.80 -13.56
N TYR A 740 11.29 18.76 -14.51
CA TYR A 740 11.24 17.81 -15.61
C TYR A 740 11.06 16.37 -15.08
N ALA A 741 11.90 15.95 -14.12
CA ALA A 741 11.84 14.66 -13.50
C ALA A 741 10.48 14.38 -12.84
N ARG A 742 9.93 15.35 -12.08
CA ARG A 742 8.62 15.20 -11.42
C ARG A 742 7.47 15.09 -12.44
N GLU A 743 7.46 15.91 -13.47
CA GLU A 743 6.43 15.85 -14.51
C GLU A 743 6.52 14.54 -15.30
N GLU A 744 7.74 14.02 -15.54
CA GLU A 744 7.92 12.70 -16.14
C GLU A 744 7.36 11.59 -15.24
N LEU A 745 7.68 11.57 -13.96
CA LEU A 745 7.14 10.62 -12.99
C LEU A 745 5.61 10.70 -12.91
N ARG A 746 5.06 11.91 -12.90
CA ARG A 746 3.62 12.14 -12.88
C ARG A 746 2.92 11.60 -14.13
N ALA A 747 3.48 11.84 -15.30
CA ALA A 747 2.92 11.32 -16.56
C ALA A 747 2.94 9.79 -16.61
N ARG A 748 4.02 9.15 -16.12
CA ARG A 748 4.13 7.70 -15.95
C ARG A 748 3.09 7.17 -14.95
N SER A 749 2.99 7.80 -13.78
CA SER A 749 2.00 7.43 -12.76
C SER A 749 0.56 7.53 -13.28
N LEU A 750 0.27 8.54 -14.10
CA LEU A 750 -1.05 8.72 -14.68
C LEU A 750 -1.43 7.60 -15.64
N LEU A 751 -0.50 7.19 -16.52
CA LEU A 751 -0.70 6.06 -17.43
C LEU A 751 -0.78 4.74 -16.65
N PHE A 752 0.07 4.55 -15.65
CA PHE A 752 0.05 3.40 -14.75
C PHE A 752 -1.28 3.28 -14.00
N VAL A 753 -1.78 4.39 -13.43
CA VAL A 753 -3.08 4.43 -12.78
C VAL A 753 -4.17 4.02 -13.75
N ALA A 754 -4.20 4.59 -14.96
CA ALA A 754 -5.20 4.26 -15.97
C ALA A 754 -5.16 2.77 -16.34
N ALA A 755 -3.99 2.24 -16.68
CA ALA A 755 -3.82 0.84 -17.08
C ALA A 755 -4.25 -0.15 -15.98
N THR A 756 -3.97 0.17 -14.71
CA THR A 756 -4.30 -0.68 -13.57
C THR A 756 -5.76 -0.57 -13.10
N ARG A 757 -6.60 0.21 -13.79
CA ARG A 757 -8.05 0.22 -13.57
C ARG A 757 -8.75 -0.95 -14.26
N ALA A 758 -8.10 -1.59 -15.22
CA ALA A 758 -8.59 -2.81 -15.85
C ALA A 758 -8.38 -4.02 -14.93
N ARG A 759 -9.45 -4.82 -14.76
CA ARG A 759 -9.39 -6.09 -14.04
C ARG A 759 -8.99 -7.24 -14.97
N ASP A 760 -9.79 -7.48 -16.02
CA ASP A 760 -9.71 -8.67 -16.86
C ASP A 760 -9.05 -8.40 -18.22
N THR A 761 -9.38 -7.28 -18.85
CA THR A 761 -8.90 -6.97 -20.20
C THR A 761 -8.47 -5.51 -20.32
N LEU A 762 -7.28 -5.29 -20.84
CA LEU A 762 -6.73 -3.97 -21.14
C LEU A 762 -6.37 -3.89 -22.63
N ARG A 763 -6.87 -2.85 -23.30
CA ARG A 763 -6.43 -2.46 -24.64
C ARG A 763 -5.80 -1.08 -24.57
N ILE A 764 -4.66 -0.88 -25.22
CA ILE A 764 -4.01 0.42 -25.39
C ILE A 764 -3.79 0.64 -26.89
N SER A 765 -4.34 1.72 -27.43
CA SER A 765 -4.20 2.05 -28.84
C SER A 765 -3.62 3.44 -29.04
N TRP A 766 -3.03 3.63 -30.18
CA TRP A 766 -2.46 4.90 -30.61
C TRP A 766 -2.52 5.01 -32.14
N TYR A 767 -2.47 6.21 -32.64
CA TYR A 767 -2.19 6.51 -34.04
C TYR A 767 -0.85 7.26 -34.14
N ASP A 768 -0.21 7.26 -35.31
CA ASP A 768 1.12 7.81 -35.50
C ASP A 768 2.17 7.05 -34.66
N ARG A 769 2.95 7.70 -33.82
CA ARG A 769 3.99 7.08 -32.99
C ARG A 769 3.46 6.75 -31.60
N PRO A 770 3.76 5.55 -31.07
CA PRO A 770 3.35 5.18 -29.72
C PRO A 770 3.99 6.09 -28.66
N SER A 771 3.32 6.21 -27.53
CA SER A 771 3.91 6.86 -26.34
C SER A 771 5.26 6.21 -26.01
N PRO A 772 6.31 7.00 -25.67
CA PRO A 772 7.61 6.47 -25.26
C PRO A 772 7.56 5.72 -23.92
N TYR A 773 6.44 5.74 -23.22
CA TYR A 773 6.22 5.00 -21.99
C TYR A 773 5.61 3.61 -22.20
N LEU A 774 5.13 3.33 -23.41
CA LEU A 774 4.61 2.02 -23.75
C LEU A 774 5.76 1.05 -24.02
N PRO A 775 5.76 -0.12 -23.40
CA PRO A 775 6.72 -1.18 -23.68
C PRO A 775 6.29 -1.93 -24.97
N VAL A 776 6.43 -1.28 -26.10
CA VAL A 776 6.11 -1.83 -27.44
C VAL A 776 7.28 -2.62 -27.95
#